data_61a7c609de78d22d36015888e786dda0
#
_entry.id   61a7c609de78d22d36015888e786dda0
#
_cell.length_a   1.000
_cell.length_b   1.000
_cell.length_c   1.000
_cell.angle_alpha   90.00
_cell.angle_beta   90.00
_cell.angle_gamma   90.00
#
_symmetry.space_group_name_H-M   'P 1'
#
loop_
_entity.id
_entity.type
_entity.pdbx_description
1 polymer ?
#
loop_
_entity_poly.entity_id
_entity_poly.type
_entity_poly.pdbx_seq_one_letter_code
_entity_poly.pdbx_strand_id
1 'polypeptide(L)'
;MAPLRTILMPASASPGRRELFSPVPAFRAVVIDKPGQLAEHGQNRYRQLFTVWQDAMIRIQEILDKVAANNHDANLELIQKAYVFAATAHAGQTRLSGEPYLSHPLAVAYTLADMGFDEPTVAAGLLHDTVEDTGTTIEEIDDKFGEDVADIVDGVTKISMIVFENKEEAQAENIRKMILAMSHDMRVLMVKLADRLHNMSTLDFQKPHKQRRIAQETMDIYAPLANRLGLYLLKRQLEDLSFKYLRPDIYNQIDHWLDAHQVVEKQIIEKVVSLIQDLLASNGLEGQVYGRIKHKYSIYKKMQSQSLTLDEMHDIMAFRVLVKDIRDCYAVLGLVHSQWKPVHGRFKDYISMPKANGYQSLHTTVIGPEGERIEIQIRTEEMHRQAEHGVAAHWLYKEKGRVNSKDLEQFSWLREIFERQGDEADSREFMHSLKLDLFKDEVYVYTPAGDVKELPEGATPLDFAFHIHSKVGHHCAGAKINGRLMPLGTPLKNGDIVEIITDPSRNPNRDWLKIVKTARARSRIQRYLRTEERAHALALGRDMLEKEGRKVNLNVARALKDGQLAIVAQEMNFENVDELVASVGYAHITPRRVLNKLYAVLHPDNAAAAEPATPTIKESKEAAKRKSDGVGISGCDGVLMRFAKCCNPVPGDPIIGYISRGMGVTVHRADCPNVANMEPERLISVHWDGEEEKPYEAGIFILAQNRSGVLAGIAQLLALQGINITALSSRALVDGRAELRLTVEVCNATQLYDVIEAIRGQSGILEVVRDTEEA
;
A
#
# COMPACT_ATOMS: atom_id res chain seq x y z
N MET A 1 -14.88 -61.68 44.78
CA MET A 1 -14.13 -62.94 44.60
C MET A 1 -13.07 -62.66 43.54
N ALA A 2 -11.84 -62.72 43.99
CA ALA A 2 -10.61 -62.64 43.15
C ALA A 2 -10.46 -63.94 42.32
N PRO A 3 -9.38 -64.18 41.51
CA PRO A 3 -8.04 -63.61 41.63
C PRO A 3 -7.31 -63.20 40.29
N LEU A 4 -6.27 -62.43 40.52
CA LEU A 4 -4.98 -62.27 39.88
C LEU A 4 -4.38 -63.49 39.15
N ARG A 5 -3.66 -63.23 38.05
CA ARG A 5 -2.44 -64.02 37.73
C ARG A 5 -1.36 -63.10 37.11
N THR A 6 -0.32 -62.96 37.88
CA THR A 6 1.05 -62.53 37.57
C THR A 6 1.79 -63.62 36.77
N ILE A 7 2.59 -63.26 35.77
CA ILE A 7 3.71 -64.11 35.31
C ILE A 7 4.97 -63.27 35.16
N LEU A 8 6.03 -63.78 35.78
CA LEU A 8 7.37 -63.24 35.94
C LEU A 8 8.28 -63.46 34.70
N MET A 9 9.29 -62.64 34.69
CA MET A 9 10.54 -62.58 33.92
C MET A 9 11.30 -63.90 33.65
N PRO A 10 12.38 -63.87 32.78
CA PRO A 10 13.69 -63.58 33.35
C PRO A 10 14.63 -62.71 32.49
N ALA A 11 15.64 -62.22 33.20
CA ALA A 11 16.73 -61.36 32.81
C ALA A 11 17.91 -62.09 32.15
N SER A 12 18.75 -61.41 31.38
CA SER A 12 20.20 -61.63 31.35
C SER A 12 20.94 -60.31 30.92
N ALA A 13 21.92 -59.99 31.72
CA ALA A 13 22.93 -58.92 31.72
C ALA A 13 23.91 -58.99 30.53
N SER A 14 24.66 -57.97 30.13
CA SER A 14 25.50 -56.90 30.71
C SER A 14 26.27 -56.17 29.59
N PRO A 15 27.26 -55.25 29.72
CA PRO A 15 27.13 -53.84 30.06
C PRO A 15 27.91 -52.93 29.07
N GLY A 16 27.64 -51.64 29.12
CA GLY A 16 28.67 -50.67 28.68
C GLY A 16 28.23 -49.49 27.83
N ARG A 17 27.90 -48.40 28.43
CA ARG A 17 28.46 -47.03 28.37
C ARG A 17 27.48 -46.03 28.97
N ARG A 18 27.99 -45.26 29.92
CA ARG A 18 27.34 -44.10 30.51
C ARG A 18 27.33 -42.95 29.52
N GLU A 19 26.18 -42.33 29.33
CA GLU A 19 26.07 -40.89 29.12
C GLU A 19 24.80 -40.35 29.79
N LEU A 20 24.98 -39.23 30.45
CA LEU A 20 24.09 -38.50 31.33
C LEU A 20 22.85 -37.97 30.57
N PHE A 21 21.67 -38.39 31.00
CA PHE A 21 20.45 -37.61 30.76
C PHE A 21 19.73 -37.42 32.11
N SER A 22 19.60 -36.13 32.49
CA SER A 22 18.78 -35.71 33.63
C SER A 22 17.29 -35.95 33.33
N PRO A 23 16.47 -36.32 34.30
CA PRO A 23 15.06 -36.58 34.09
C PRO A 23 14.28 -35.28 34.05
N VAL A 24 13.51 -35.08 32.96
CA VAL A 24 12.47 -34.06 32.80
C VAL A 24 11.34 -34.37 33.78
N PRO A 25 10.81 -33.39 34.55
CA PRO A 25 9.71 -33.64 35.49
C PRO A 25 8.40 -33.97 34.76
N ALA A 26 7.76 -35.04 35.23
CA ALA A 26 6.47 -35.49 34.74
C ALA A 26 5.38 -34.44 35.01
N PHE A 27 4.73 -33.98 33.94
CA PHE A 27 3.53 -33.15 34.03
C PHE A 27 2.35 -33.98 34.55
N ARG A 28 1.82 -33.58 35.70
CA ARG A 28 0.54 -34.06 36.23
C ARG A 28 -0.58 -33.55 35.34
N ALA A 29 -1.37 -34.47 34.78
CA ALA A 29 -2.65 -34.18 34.19
C ALA A 29 -3.58 -33.58 35.27
N VAL A 30 -3.98 -32.33 35.10
CA VAL A 30 -5.04 -31.70 35.89
C VAL A 30 -6.36 -32.02 35.18
N VAL A 31 -7.10 -32.93 35.78
CA VAL A 31 -8.50 -33.18 35.43
C VAL A 31 -9.31 -32.00 35.96
N ILE A 32 -9.90 -31.19 35.07
CA ILE A 32 -10.76 -30.07 35.42
C ILE A 32 -12.20 -30.58 35.42
N ASP A 33 -12.71 -30.81 36.62
CA ASP A 33 -14.11 -31.13 36.86
C ASP A 33 -14.74 -29.95 37.61
N LYS A 34 -15.39 -29.05 36.86
CA LYS A 34 -16.51 -28.17 37.26
C LYS A 34 -16.78 -27.06 36.23
N PRO A 35 -18.05 -26.74 35.86
CA PRO A 35 -18.44 -25.68 34.97
C PRO A 35 -18.47 -24.32 35.68
N GLY A 36 -17.32 -23.71 35.83
CA GLY A 36 -17.16 -22.41 36.49
C GLY A 36 -15.87 -21.67 36.13
N GLN A 37 -14.97 -22.27 35.37
CA GLN A 37 -13.63 -21.73 35.10
C GLN A 37 -13.43 -21.20 33.65
N LEU A 38 -14.49 -20.94 32.90
CA LEU A 38 -14.39 -20.40 31.54
C LEU A 38 -14.04 -18.92 31.49
N ALA A 39 -14.04 -18.20 32.60
CA ALA A 39 -13.75 -16.76 32.65
C ALA A 39 -12.27 -16.39 32.56
N GLU A 40 -11.34 -17.30 32.84
CA GLU A 40 -9.89 -17.08 32.72
C GLU A 40 -9.35 -17.22 31.29
N HIS A 41 -10.14 -17.75 30.37
CA HIS A 41 -9.67 -18.18 29.06
C HIS A 41 -9.51 -17.04 28.02
N GLY A 42 -10.11 -15.89 28.22
CA GLY A 42 -10.03 -14.78 27.24
C GLY A 42 -8.67 -14.06 27.20
N GLN A 43 -8.07 -13.79 28.34
CA GLN A 43 -6.76 -13.11 28.40
C GLN A 43 -5.58 -14.11 28.31
N ASN A 44 -5.74 -15.33 28.83
CA ASN A 44 -4.72 -16.36 28.74
C ASN A 44 -4.57 -16.93 27.32
N ARG A 45 -5.63 -16.94 26.50
CA ARG A 45 -5.54 -17.37 25.10
C ARG A 45 -4.58 -16.51 24.26
N TYR A 46 -4.48 -15.21 24.53
CA TYR A 46 -3.58 -14.30 23.79
C TYR A 46 -2.12 -14.42 24.20
N ARG A 47 -1.84 -14.61 25.50
CA ARG A 47 -0.49 -14.97 25.95
C ARG A 47 -0.14 -16.41 25.58
N GLN A 48 -1.09 -17.34 25.64
CA GLN A 48 -0.87 -18.74 25.26
C GLN A 48 -0.61 -18.92 23.76
N LEU A 49 -1.27 -18.22 22.87
CA LEU A 49 -0.91 -18.29 21.44
C LEU A 49 0.53 -17.79 21.20
N PHE A 50 0.96 -16.73 21.86
CA PHE A 50 2.34 -16.22 21.73
C PHE A 50 3.38 -17.13 22.43
N THR A 51 3.07 -17.66 23.60
CA THR A 51 3.96 -18.58 24.35
C THR A 51 3.95 -20.00 23.78
N VAL A 52 2.81 -20.47 23.25
CA VAL A 52 2.72 -21.78 22.59
C VAL A 52 3.59 -21.83 21.32
N TRP A 53 3.78 -20.68 20.65
CA TRP A 53 4.64 -20.62 19.48
C TRP A 53 6.13 -20.57 19.78
N GLN A 54 6.52 -20.20 21.01
CA GLN A 54 7.93 -20.15 21.42
C GLN A 54 8.42 -21.41 22.15
N ASP A 55 7.50 -22.20 22.80
CA ASP A 55 7.92 -23.30 23.70
C ASP A 55 7.34 -24.68 23.39
N ALA A 56 6.39 -24.84 22.45
CA ALA A 56 5.81 -26.15 22.12
C ALA A 56 5.66 -26.32 20.60
N MET A 57 6.27 -27.38 20.05
CA MET A 57 5.98 -27.83 18.68
C MET A 57 4.48 -28.15 18.57
N ILE A 58 3.77 -27.44 17.71
CA ILE A 58 2.37 -27.70 17.35
C ILE A 58 2.29 -29.14 16.81
N ARG A 59 1.41 -29.94 17.40
CA ARG A 59 1.19 -31.30 16.95
C ARG A 59 0.05 -31.36 15.95
N ILE A 60 0.18 -32.20 14.95
CA ILE A 60 -0.90 -32.40 13.97
C ILE A 60 -2.24 -32.74 14.65
N GLN A 61 -2.23 -33.43 15.76
CA GLN A 61 -3.43 -33.81 16.53
C GLN A 61 -4.21 -32.54 16.98
N GLU A 62 -3.52 -31.48 17.38
CA GLU A 62 -4.17 -30.22 17.81
C GLU A 62 -4.92 -29.54 16.65
N ILE A 63 -4.38 -29.67 15.43
CA ILE A 63 -5.04 -29.17 14.21
C ILE A 63 -6.28 -30.00 13.92
N LEU A 64 -6.16 -31.35 13.96
CA LEU A 64 -7.27 -32.27 13.71
C LEU A 64 -8.40 -32.07 14.73
N ASP A 65 -8.07 -31.91 16.02
CA ASP A 65 -9.04 -31.69 17.09
C ASP A 65 -9.79 -30.37 16.88
N LYS A 66 -9.12 -29.29 16.42
CA LYS A 66 -9.75 -28.00 16.10
C LYS A 66 -10.69 -28.10 14.90
N VAL A 67 -10.26 -28.76 13.83
CA VAL A 67 -11.08 -28.95 12.65
C VAL A 67 -12.30 -29.79 12.97
N ALA A 68 -12.14 -30.90 13.72
CA ALA A 68 -13.25 -31.74 14.15
C ALA A 68 -14.24 -31.02 15.10
N ALA A 69 -13.74 -30.11 15.95
CA ALA A 69 -14.59 -29.30 16.82
C ALA A 69 -15.44 -28.28 16.02
N ASN A 70 -14.90 -27.78 14.90
CA ASN A 70 -15.60 -26.85 14.03
C ASN A 70 -16.57 -27.53 13.05
N ASN A 71 -16.22 -28.73 12.56
CA ASN A 71 -17.02 -29.52 11.63
C ASN A 71 -16.90 -31.02 11.98
N HIS A 72 -17.99 -31.62 12.46
CA HIS A 72 -18.01 -33.05 12.84
C HIS A 72 -17.88 -34.01 11.64
N ASP A 73 -18.25 -33.55 10.45
CA ASP A 73 -18.19 -34.35 9.21
C ASP A 73 -16.90 -34.07 8.41
N ALA A 74 -15.90 -33.42 9.03
CA ALA A 74 -14.67 -33.02 8.37
C ALA A 74 -13.84 -34.21 7.88
N ASN A 75 -13.28 -34.09 6.66
CA ASN A 75 -12.35 -35.06 6.11
C ASN A 75 -10.94 -34.90 6.72
N LEU A 76 -10.76 -35.43 7.92
CA LEU A 76 -9.49 -35.37 8.64
C LEU A 76 -8.36 -36.16 7.94
N GLU A 77 -8.71 -37.16 7.11
CA GLU A 77 -7.72 -37.95 6.37
C GLU A 77 -6.97 -37.12 5.36
N LEU A 78 -7.64 -36.15 4.71
CA LEU A 78 -7.04 -35.21 3.78
C LEU A 78 -5.90 -34.42 4.47
N ILE A 79 -6.15 -33.90 5.67
CA ILE A 79 -5.19 -33.12 6.44
C ILE A 79 -4.00 -33.99 6.90
N GLN A 80 -4.27 -35.22 7.36
CA GLN A 80 -3.22 -36.17 7.73
C GLN A 80 -2.32 -36.51 6.55
N LYS A 81 -2.92 -36.76 5.38
CA LYS A 81 -2.20 -37.03 4.14
C LYS A 81 -1.33 -35.87 3.71
N ALA A 82 -1.86 -34.62 3.79
CA ALA A 82 -1.12 -33.39 3.51
C ALA A 82 0.07 -33.20 4.45
N TYR A 83 -0.12 -33.49 5.75
CA TYR A 83 0.95 -33.44 6.74
C TYR A 83 2.10 -34.42 6.43
N VAL A 84 1.77 -35.69 6.13
CA VAL A 84 2.78 -36.70 5.79
C VAL A 84 3.54 -36.31 4.53
N PHE A 85 2.83 -35.79 3.54
CA PHE A 85 3.44 -35.34 2.30
C PHE A 85 4.39 -34.13 2.53
N ALA A 86 3.94 -33.11 3.23
CA ALA A 86 4.77 -31.94 3.57
C ALA A 86 6.01 -32.33 4.40
N ALA A 87 5.85 -33.25 5.38
CA ALA A 87 6.95 -33.75 6.18
C ALA A 87 7.98 -34.50 5.34
N THR A 88 7.54 -35.20 4.31
CA THR A 88 8.43 -35.96 3.40
C THR A 88 9.13 -34.98 2.43
N ALA A 89 8.40 -34.02 1.87
CA ALA A 89 8.93 -33.04 0.94
C ALA A 89 10.00 -32.13 1.56
N HIS A 90 9.79 -31.69 2.80
CA HIS A 90 10.73 -30.85 3.56
C HIS A 90 11.72 -31.64 4.44
N ALA A 91 11.88 -32.96 4.22
CA ALA A 91 12.76 -33.79 5.02
C ALA A 91 14.20 -33.25 5.00
N GLY A 92 14.78 -33.04 6.20
CA GLY A 92 16.15 -32.53 6.36
C GLY A 92 16.32 -31.01 6.18
N GLN A 93 15.27 -30.27 5.84
CA GLN A 93 15.31 -28.81 5.77
C GLN A 93 15.14 -28.19 7.18
N THR A 94 15.88 -27.11 7.45
CA THR A 94 15.79 -26.34 8.69
C THR A 94 15.60 -24.86 8.39
N ARG A 95 14.88 -24.16 9.27
CA ARG A 95 14.71 -22.70 9.23
C ARG A 95 15.96 -21.99 9.77
N LEU A 96 16.00 -20.66 9.58
CA LEU A 96 17.04 -19.80 10.17
C LEU A 96 17.06 -19.84 11.70
N SER A 97 15.95 -20.20 12.34
CA SER A 97 15.84 -20.43 13.78
C SER A 97 16.53 -21.71 14.23
N GLY A 98 16.89 -22.61 13.31
CA GLY A 98 17.42 -23.96 13.59
C GLY A 98 16.34 -25.03 13.78
N GLU A 99 15.07 -24.67 13.76
CA GLU A 99 13.94 -25.59 13.84
C GLU A 99 13.73 -26.36 12.53
N PRO A 100 13.12 -27.58 12.59
CA PRO A 100 12.68 -28.27 11.37
C PRO A 100 11.76 -27.39 10.53
N TYR A 101 11.91 -27.38 9.20
CA TYR A 101 11.09 -26.55 8.31
C TYR A 101 9.58 -26.77 8.51
N LEU A 102 9.17 -28.00 8.79
CA LEU A 102 7.77 -28.41 9.00
C LEU A 102 7.05 -27.63 10.12
N SER A 103 7.78 -27.01 11.07
CA SER A 103 7.18 -26.17 12.11
C SER A 103 6.37 -25.01 11.52
N HIS A 104 6.80 -24.49 10.37
CA HIS A 104 6.12 -23.40 9.68
C HIS A 104 4.78 -23.79 9.05
N PRO A 105 4.70 -24.79 8.16
CA PRO A 105 3.42 -25.26 7.62
C PRO A 105 2.42 -25.68 8.71
N LEU A 106 2.91 -26.31 9.79
CA LEU A 106 2.05 -26.66 10.93
C LEU A 106 1.46 -25.42 11.62
N ALA A 107 2.23 -24.36 11.81
CA ALA A 107 1.76 -23.13 12.42
C ALA A 107 0.75 -22.40 11.52
N VAL A 108 0.98 -22.40 10.20
CA VAL A 108 0.03 -21.84 9.22
C VAL A 108 -1.28 -22.63 9.25
N ALA A 109 -1.23 -23.94 9.17
CA ALA A 109 -2.41 -24.81 9.21
C ALA A 109 -3.18 -24.70 10.55
N TYR A 110 -2.46 -24.61 11.68
CA TYR A 110 -3.07 -24.39 12.98
C TYR A 110 -3.83 -23.05 13.04
N THR A 111 -3.25 -21.98 12.49
CA THR A 111 -3.89 -20.66 12.41
C THR A 111 -5.17 -20.74 11.59
N LEU A 112 -5.14 -21.41 10.45
CA LEU A 112 -6.32 -21.60 9.59
C LEU A 112 -7.41 -22.44 10.28
N ALA A 113 -7.02 -23.53 10.96
CA ALA A 113 -7.95 -24.36 11.73
C ALA A 113 -8.56 -23.59 12.93
N ASP A 114 -7.76 -22.76 13.64
CA ASP A 114 -8.25 -21.90 14.73
C ASP A 114 -9.24 -20.83 14.24
N MET A 115 -9.05 -20.35 13.01
CA MET A 115 -9.99 -19.44 12.33
C MET A 115 -11.24 -20.15 11.79
N GLY A 116 -11.28 -21.48 11.79
CA GLY A 116 -12.45 -22.29 11.38
C GLY A 116 -12.54 -22.50 9.87
N PHE A 117 -11.43 -22.49 9.13
CA PHE A 117 -11.43 -22.81 7.71
C PHE A 117 -11.63 -24.30 7.42
N ASP A 118 -12.09 -24.59 6.20
CA ASP A 118 -12.35 -25.93 5.69
C ASP A 118 -11.07 -26.78 5.51
N GLU A 119 -11.25 -28.09 5.35
CA GLU A 119 -10.16 -29.04 5.25
C GLU A 119 -9.23 -28.78 4.06
N PRO A 120 -9.74 -28.41 2.84
CA PRO A 120 -8.88 -28.06 1.72
C PRO A 120 -7.98 -26.86 2.02
N THR A 121 -8.50 -25.83 2.70
CA THR A 121 -7.72 -24.65 3.09
C THR A 121 -6.63 -25.00 4.11
N VAL A 122 -6.96 -25.82 5.12
CA VAL A 122 -6.00 -26.28 6.13
C VAL A 122 -4.93 -27.18 5.48
N ALA A 123 -5.32 -28.07 4.57
CA ALA A 123 -4.40 -28.92 3.80
C ALA A 123 -3.48 -28.08 2.90
N ALA A 124 -4.04 -27.06 2.21
CA ALA A 124 -3.24 -26.12 1.43
C ALA A 124 -2.26 -25.33 2.32
N GLY A 125 -2.64 -24.98 3.55
CA GLY A 125 -1.74 -24.38 4.54
C GLY A 125 -0.56 -25.28 4.92
N LEU A 126 -0.73 -26.61 4.92
CA LEU A 126 0.38 -27.55 5.12
C LEU A 126 1.28 -27.70 3.88
N LEU A 127 0.74 -27.47 2.68
CA LEU A 127 1.40 -27.73 1.40
C LEU A 127 1.93 -26.48 0.70
N HIS A 128 1.63 -25.27 1.19
CA HIS A 128 1.81 -24.01 0.47
C HIS A 128 3.24 -23.73 0.01
N ASP A 129 4.25 -24.15 0.78
CA ASP A 129 5.66 -23.94 0.43
C ASP A 129 6.28 -25.16 -0.32
N THR A 130 5.57 -26.29 -0.45
CA THR A 130 6.14 -27.50 -1.06
C THR A 130 6.53 -27.31 -2.52
N VAL A 131 5.76 -26.53 -3.28
CA VAL A 131 6.05 -26.23 -4.69
C VAL A 131 7.18 -25.20 -4.83
N GLU A 132 7.30 -24.25 -3.89
CA GLU A 132 8.33 -23.22 -3.94
C GLU A 132 9.71 -23.74 -3.49
N ASP A 133 9.73 -24.53 -2.42
CA ASP A 133 10.95 -24.89 -1.70
C ASP A 133 11.41 -26.34 -1.95
N THR A 134 10.65 -27.12 -2.74
CA THR A 134 10.98 -28.50 -3.05
C THR A 134 10.82 -28.81 -4.55
N GLY A 135 10.97 -30.07 -4.96
CA GLY A 135 10.76 -30.49 -6.35
C GLY A 135 9.30 -30.88 -6.68
N THR A 136 8.34 -30.59 -5.80
CA THR A 136 6.92 -30.92 -5.98
C THR A 136 6.30 -30.06 -7.07
N THR A 137 5.43 -30.62 -7.92
CA THR A 137 4.67 -29.86 -8.93
C THR A 137 3.19 -29.69 -8.54
N ILE A 138 2.52 -28.74 -9.14
CA ILE A 138 1.08 -28.51 -8.91
C ILE A 138 0.26 -29.71 -9.37
N GLU A 139 0.64 -30.35 -10.47
CA GLU A 139 -0.03 -31.54 -11.00
C GLU A 139 0.06 -32.71 -10.00
N GLU A 140 1.19 -32.83 -9.28
CA GLU A 140 1.36 -33.85 -8.24
C GLU A 140 0.45 -33.57 -7.03
N ILE A 141 0.21 -32.30 -6.69
CA ILE A 141 -0.71 -31.91 -5.65
C ILE A 141 -2.16 -32.20 -6.08
N ASP A 142 -2.53 -31.86 -7.31
CA ASP A 142 -3.86 -32.13 -7.85
C ASP A 142 -4.20 -33.63 -7.84
N ASP A 143 -3.31 -34.45 -8.36
CA ASP A 143 -3.47 -35.92 -8.38
C ASP A 143 -3.65 -36.53 -6.98
N LYS A 144 -3.00 -35.97 -5.94
CA LYS A 144 -3.01 -36.53 -4.57
C LYS A 144 -4.07 -35.93 -3.67
N PHE A 145 -4.39 -34.65 -3.82
CA PHE A 145 -5.21 -33.88 -2.88
C PHE A 145 -6.45 -33.26 -3.53
N GLY A 146 -6.53 -33.26 -4.88
CA GLY A 146 -7.65 -32.73 -5.66
C GLY A 146 -7.48 -31.26 -6.05
N GLU A 147 -8.27 -30.87 -7.06
CA GLU A 147 -8.25 -29.55 -7.72
C GLU A 147 -8.38 -28.39 -6.71
N ASP A 148 -9.27 -28.52 -5.71
CA ASP A 148 -9.49 -27.47 -4.68
C ASP A 148 -8.22 -27.11 -3.91
N VAL A 149 -7.43 -28.12 -3.50
CA VAL A 149 -6.18 -27.89 -2.78
C VAL A 149 -5.10 -27.37 -3.73
N ALA A 150 -5.02 -27.92 -4.94
CA ALA A 150 -4.04 -27.53 -5.96
C ALA A 150 -4.24 -26.06 -6.37
N ASP A 151 -5.48 -25.61 -6.59
CA ASP A 151 -5.79 -24.23 -6.94
C ASP A 151 -5.37 -23.24 -5.87
N ILE A 152 -5.57 -23.56 -4.58
CA ILE A 152 -5.15 -22.71 -3.48
C ILE A 152 -3.61 -22.62 -3.43
N VAL A 153 -2.92 -23.76 -3.53
CA VAL A 153 -1.44 -23.82 -3.50
C VAL A 153 -0.84 -23.08 -4.69
N ASP A 154 -1.36 -23.32 -5.92
CA ASP A 154 -0.94 -22.62 -7.13
C ASP A 154 -1.11 -21.10 -7.00
N GLY A 155 -2.26 -20.65 -6.45
CA GLY A 155 -2.52 -19.25 -6.18
C GLY A 155 -1.50 -18.62 -5.23
N VAL A 156 -1.11 -19.31 -4.16
CA VAL A 156 -0.09 -18.86 -3.20
C VAL A 156 1.28 -18.81 -3.85
N THR A 157 1.67 -19.85 -4.60
CA THR A 157 2.96 -19.99 -5.29
C THR A 157 3.17 -18.91 -6.37
N LYS A 158 2.16 -18.65 -7.21
CA LYS A 158 2.21 -17.62 -8.27
C LYS A 158 2.46 -16.20 -7.74
N ILE A 159 2.11 -15.95 -6.48
CA ILE A 159 2.38 -14.68 -5.82
C ILE A 159 3.88 -14.53 -5.49
N SER A 160 4.58 -15.63 -5.22
CA SER A 160 5.95 -15.63 -4.69
C SER A 160 7.07 -15.67 -5.76
N MET A 161 6.82 -16.26 -6.95
CA MET A 161 7.86 -16.69 -7.90
C MET A 161 8.48 -15.64 -8.84
N ILE A 162 8.30 -14.33 -8.65
CA ILE A 162 8.78 -13.38 -9.66
C ILE A 162 10.06 -12.66 -9.24
N VAL A 163 11.08 -12.81 -10.08
CA VAL A 163 12.36 -12.09 -10.00
C VAL A 163 12.26 -10.81 -10.83
N PHE A 164 12.39 -9.64 -10.19
CA PHE A 164 12.37 -8.34 -10.84
C PHE A 164 13.71 -7.63 -10.69
N GLU A 165 14.07 -6.83 -11.69
CA GLU A 165 15.26 -5.97 -11.66
C GLU A 165 15.10 -4.78 -10.70
N ASN A 166 13.86 -4.31 -10.49
CA ASN A 166 13.54 -3.18 -9.60
C ASN A 166 12.66 -3.65 -8.43
N LYS A 167 13.13 -3.44 -7.18
CA LYS A 167 12.47 -3.94 -5.95
C LYS A 167 11.07 -3.33 -5.69
N GLU A 168 10.84 -2.08 -6.09
CA GLU A 168 9.54 -1.41 -5.89
C GLU A 168 8.50 -1.91 -6.90
N GLU A 169 8.90 -2.13 -8.15
CA GLU A 169 8.03 -2.71 -9.18
C GLU A 169 7.70 -4.17 -8.86
N ALA A 170 8.68 -4.93 -8.35
CA ALA A 170 8.47 -6.29 -7.85
C ALA A 170 7.38 -6.36 -6.78
N GLN A 171 7.44 -5.47 -5.80
CA GLN A 171 6.47 -5.43 -4.71
C GLN A 171 5.07 -5.08 -5.23
N ALA A 172 4.96 -4.11 -6.12
CA ALA A 172 3.69 -3.69 -6.71
C ALA A 172 3.05 -4.81 -7.53
N GLU A 173 3.85 -5.52 -8.35
CA GLU A 173 3.35 -6.61 -9.17
C GLU A 173 2.99 -7.86 -8.36
N ASN A 174 3.73 -8.17 -7.29
CA ASN A 174 3.37 -9.25 -6.36
C ASN A 174 2.02 -8.98 -5.69
N ILE A 175 1.78 -7.75 -5.27
CA ILE A 175 0.50 -7.36 -4.66
C ILE A 175 -0.62 -7.38 -5.70
N ARG A 176 -0.34 -6.94 -6.92
CA ARG A 176 -1.28 -7.01 -8.03
C ARG A 176 -1.73 -8.45 -8.29
N LYS A 177 -0.78 -9.40 -8.33
CA LYS A 177 -1.08 -10.82 -8.51
C LYS A 177 -1.81 -11.44 -7.32
N MET A 178 -1.45 -11.02 -6.11
CA MET A 178 -2.18 -11.42 -4.90
C MET A 178 -3.66 -11.02 -5.00
N ILE A 179 -3.95 -9.80 -5.43
CA ILE A 179 -5.33 -9.32 -5.63
C ILE A 179 -6.02 -10.09 -6.75
N LEU A 180 -5.31 -10.44 -7.83
CA LEU A 180 -5.82 -11.30 -8.90
C LEU A 180 -6.18 -12.70 -8.39
N ALA A 181 -5.28 -13.35 -7.66
CA ALA A 181 -5.53 -14.67 -7.08
C ALA A 181 -6.73 -14.65 -6.12
N MET A 182 -6.85 -13.57 -5.31
CA MET A 182 -8.00 -13.34 -4.42
C MET A 182 -9.33 -13.22 -5.14
N SER A 183 -9.35 -12.70 -6.38
CA SER A 183 -10.59 -12.57 -7.17
C SER A 183 -11.10 -13.93 -7.65
N HIS A 184 -10.23 -14.93 -7.76
CA HIS A 184 -10.57 -16.31 -8.08
C HIS A 184 -10.94 -17.12 -6.83
N ASP A 185 -10.08 -17.10 -5.81
CA ASP A 185 -10.34 -17.78 -4.54
C ASP A 185 -9.77 -16.98 -3.35
N MET A 186 -10.66 -16.59 -2.45
CA MET A 186 -10.31 -15.84 -1.24
C MET A 186 -9.43 -16.66 -0.28
N ARG A 187 -9.52 -18.00 -0.33
CA ARG A 187 -8.73 -18.90 0.54
C ARG A 187 -7.22 -18.72 0.34
N VAL A 188 -6.80 -18.39 -0.87
CA VAL A 188 -5.40 -18.04 -1.20
C VAL A 188 -4.87 -16.92 -0.29
N LEU A 189 -5.67 -15.86 -0.11
CA LEU A 189 -5.28 -14.77 0.78
C LEU A 189 -5.23 -15.20 2.24
N MET A 190 -6.16 -16.07 2.67
CA MET A 190 -6.19 -16.55 4.06
C MET A 190 -4.92 -17.35 4.39
N VAL A 191 -4.51 -18.23 3.50
CA VAL A 191 -3.23 -18.96 3.62
C VAL A 191 -2.06 -17.97 3.67
N LYS A 192 -2.04 -16.96 2.79
CA LYS A 192 -0.96 -15.95 2.74
C LYS A 192 -0.91 -15.05 3.97
N LEU A 193 -2.07 -14.72 4.56
CA LEU A 193 -2.13 -13.95 5.81
C LEU A 193 -1.65 -14.79 7.01
N ALA A 194 -1.99 -16.09 7.06
CA ALA A 194 -1.51 -17.00 8.10
C ALA A 194 0.01 -17.23 7.97
N ASP A 195 0.51 -17.43 6.75
CA ASP A 195 1.95 -17.47 6.43
C ASP A 195 2.65 -16.19 6.92
N ARG A 196 2.14 -15.02 6.54
CA ARG A 196 2.71 -13.72 6.96
C ARG A 196 2.74 -13.57 8.47
N LEU A 197 1.69 -14.00 9.18
CA LEU A 197 1.65 -13.94 10.63
C LEU A 197 2.77 -14.78 11.26
N HIS A 198 2.95 -16.03 10.81
CA HIS A 198 4.01 -16.89 11.31
C HIS A 198 5.41 -16.34 10.96
N ASN A 199 5.60 -15.85 9.75
CA ASN A 199 6.85 -15.21 9.33
C ASN A 199 7.18 -13.97 10.18
N MET A 200 6.18 -13.19 10.59
CA MET A 200 6.35 -12.07 11.51
C MET A 200 6.70 -12.50 12.92
N SER A 201 6.17 -13.62 13.42
CA SER A 201 6.46 -14.15 14.76
C SER A 201 7.90 -14.68 14.89
N THR A 202 8.49 -15.13 13.78
CA THR A 202 9.88 -15.66 13.70
C THR A 202 10.87 -14.65 13.11
N LEU A 203 10.50 -13.38 13.01
CA LEU A 203 11.27 -12.35 12.31
C LEU A 203 12.57 -11.97 13.05
N ASP A 204 12.70 -12.28 14.33
CA ASP A 204 13.89 -12.02 15.14
C ASP A 204 15.16 -12.66 14.57
N PHE A 205 15.04 -13.78 13.84
CA PHE A 205 16.15 -14.50 13.21
C PHE A 205 16.64 -13.89 11.89
N GLN A 206 15.95 -12.85 11.36
CA GLN A 206 16.33 -12.17 10.13
C GLN A 206 17.28 -11.00 10.42
N LYS A 207 18.03 -10.56 9.37
CA LYS A 207 18.91 -9.38 9.46
C LYS A 207 18.09 -8.09 9.69
N PRO A 208 18.58 -7.10 10.48
CA PRO A 208 17.80 -5.92 10.87
C PRO A 208 17.17 -5.14 9.70
N HIS A 209 17.87 -5.01 8.56
CA HIS A 209 17.32 -4.33 7.38
C HIS A 209 16.16 -5.11 6.74
N LYS A 210 16.20 -6.46 6.76
CA LYS A 210 15.10 -7.31 6.31
C LYS A 210 13.92 -7.26 7.29
N GLN A 211 14.20 -7.26 8.61
CA GLN A 211 13.17 -7.11 9.63
C GLN A 211 12.33 -5.85 9.39
N ARG A 212 12.98 -4.69 9.26
CA ARG A 212 12.28 -3.42 9.01
C ARG A 212 11.48 -3.43 7.72
N ARG A 213 12.04 -3.95 6.63
CA ARG A 213 11.35 -4.02 5.33
C ARG A 213 10.09 -4.89 5.41
N ILE A 214 10.20 -6.11 5.98
CA ILE A 214 9.08 -7.05 6.09
C ILE A 214 8.01 -6.48 7.05
N ALA A 215 8.42 -5.86 8.16
CA ALA A 215 7.51 -5.20 9.08
C ALA A 215 6.78 -4.02 8.44
N GLN A 216 7.46 -3.19 7.63
CA GLN A 216 6.84 -2.08 6.90
C GLN A 216 5.82 -2.58 5.87
N GLU A 217 6.19 -3.59 5.08
CA GLU A 217 5.28 -4.22 4.11
C GLU A 217 4.05 -4.80 4.81
N THR A 218 4.24 -5.46 5.96
CA THR A 218 3.14 -6.04 6.73
C THR A 218 2.21 -4.95 7.28
N MET A 219 2.76 -3.87 7.80
CA MET A 219 2.00 -2.73 8.30
C MET A 219 1.24 -1.99 7.19
N ASP A 220 1.88 -1.86 6.01
CA ASP A 220 1.34 -1.09 4.88
C ASP A 220 0.30 -1.84 4.05
N ILE A 221 0.28 -3.18 4.10
CA ILE A 221 -0.53 -3.98 3.18
C ILE A 221 -1.31 -5.07 3.90
N TYR A 222 -0.64 -5.98 4.60
CA TYR A 222 -1.30 -7.17 5.16
C TYR A 222 -2.21 -6.86 6.34
N ALA A 223 -1.81 -5.96 7.24
CA ALA A 223 -2.65 -5.56 8.37
C ALA A 223 -3.91 -4.78 7.92
N PRO A 224 -3.85 -3.83 6.97
CA PRO A 224 -5.03 -3.22 6.36
C PRO A 224 -5.93 -4.20 5.60
N LEU A 225 -5.37 -5.16 4.86
CA LEU A 225 -6.15 -6.22 4.21
C LEU A 225 -6.91 -7.07 5.23
N ALA A 226 -6.24 -7.50 6.31
CA ALA A 226 -6.89 -8.23 7.40
C ALA A 226 -8.01 -7.39 8.04
N ASN A 227 -7.82 -6.07 8.20
CA ASN A 227 -8.86 -5.16 8.68
C ASN A 227 -10.08 -5.10 7.74
N ARG A 228 -9.83 -5.00 6.43
CA ARG A 228 -10.90 -4.91 5.41
C ARG A 228 -11.71 -6.20 5.32
N LEU A 229 -11.09 -7.33 5.62
CA LEU A 229 -11.74 -8.64 5.67
C LEU A 229 -12.40 -8.94 7.02
N GLY A 230 -12.35 -7.99 7.96
CA GLY A 230 -12.94 -8.17 9.30
C GLY A 230 -12.14 -9.10 10.24
N LEU A 231 -10.92 -9.51 9.86
CA LEU A 231 -10.06 -10.41 10.61
C LEU A 231 -9.32 -9.65 11.73
N TYR A 232 -10.07 -9.17 12.74
CA TYR A 232 -9.51 -8.26 13.74
C TYR A 232 -8.43 -8.86 14.60
N LEU A 233 -8.51 -10.16 14.88
CA LEU A 233 -7.49 -10.85 15.68
C LEU A 233 -6.16 -10.86 14.93
N LEU A 234 -6.19 -11.28 13.67
CA LEU A 234 -5.02 -11.35 12.80
C LEU A 234 -4.42 -9.96 12.53
N LYS A 235 -5.27 -8.98 12.25
CA LYS A 235 -4.85 -7.56 12.11
C LYS A 235 -4.05 -7.09 13.32
N ARG A 236 -4.57 -7.30 14.54
CA ARG A 236 -3.92 -6.85 15.78
C ARG A 236 -2.54 -7.49 15.95
N GLN A 237 -2.42 -8.79 15.70
CA GLN A 237 -1.17 -9.52 15.80
C GLN A 237 -0.15 -8.98 14.78
N LEU A 238 -0.57 -8.76 13.52
CA LEU A 238 0.28 -8.20 12.48
C LEU A 238 0.72 -6.77 12.81
N GLU A 239 -0.20 -5.92 13.33
CA GLU A 239 0.11 -4.56 13.76
C GLU A 239 1.11 -4.53 14.92
N ASP A 240 0.90 -5.31 15.98
CA ASP A 240 1.77 -5.35 17.16
C ASP A 240 3.16 -5.89 16.83
N LEU A 241 3.23 -6.98 16.03
CA LEU A 241 4.50 -7.53 15.57
C LEU A 241 5.26 -6.56 14.66
N SER A 242 4.57 -5.90 13.74
CA SER A 242 5.21 -4.90 12.88
C SER A 242 5.71 -3.71 13.69
N PHE A 243 4.93 -3.25 14.65
CA PHE A 243 5.28 -2.14 15.52
C PHE A 243 6.55 -2.42 16.33
N LYS A 244 6.74 -3.66 16.83
CA LYS A 244 7.96 -4.11 17.53
C LYS A 244 9.24 -3.80 16.73
N TYR A 245 9.24 -4.03 15.40
CA TYR A 245 10.42 -3.84 14.57
C TYR A 245 10.54 -2.44 13.95
N LEU A 246 9.41 -1.74 13.76
CA LEU A 246 9.40 -0.40 13.18
C LEU A 246 9.74 0.69 14.21
N ARG A 247 9.27 0.53 15.44
CA ARG A 247 9.47 1.48 16.54
C ARG A 247 9.82 0.76 17.84
N PRO A 248 10.97 0.07 17.91
CA PRO A 248 11.33 -0.77 19.05
C PRO A 248 11.41 0.01 20.37
N ASP A 249 11.88 1.27 20.33
CA ASP A 249 12.01 2.10 21.52
C ASP A 249 10.65 2.35 22.18
N ILE A 250 9.67 2.77 21.40
CA ILE A 250 8.32 3.08 21.88
C ILE A 250 7.58 1.78 22.25
N TYR A 251 7.76 0.72 21.47
CA TYR A 251 7.20 -0.60 21.78
C TYR A 251 7.65 -1.07 23.16
N ASN A 252 8.95 -1.04 23.45
CA ASN A 252 9.52 -1.43 24.74
C ASN A 252 9.06 -0.51 25.88
N GLN A 253 8.94 0.79 25.64
CA GLN A 253 8.41 1.74 26.62
C GLN A 253 6.97 1.39 27.01
N ILE A 254 6.11 1.10 26.03
CA ILE A 254 4.71 0.69 26.30
C ILE A 254 4.67 -0.66 27.00
N ASP A 255 5.52 -1.60 26.61
CA ASP A 255 5.59 -2.94 27.21
C ASP A 255 5.98 -2.88 28.69
N HIS A 256 7.03 -2.17 29.03
CA HIS A 256 7.48 -1.95 30.42
C HIS A 256 6.40 -1.21 31.26
N TRP A 257 5.73 -0.23 30.67
CA TRP A 257 4.67 0.48 31.35
C TRP A 257 3.47 -0.45 31.67
N LEU A 258 3.05 -1.26 30.71
CA LEU A 258 1.97 -2.24 30.88
C LEU A 258 2.34 -3.29 31.95
N ASP A 259 3.58 -3.79 31.93
CA ASP A 259 4.05 -4.75 32.94
C ASP A 259 4.06 -4.16 34.36
N ALA A 260 4.47 -2.89 34.49
CA ALA A 260 4.48 -2.19 35.78
C ALA A 260 3.07 -1.94 36.35
N HIS A 261 2.05 -1.74 35.50
CA HIS A 261 0.68 -1.43 35.91
C HIS A 261 -0.25 -2.64 35.88
N GLN A 262 0.22 -3.82 35.47
CA GLN A 262 -0.59 -5.02 35.24
C GLN A 262 -1.48 -5.42 36.43
N VAL A 263 -0.98 -5.31 37.66
CA VAL A 263 -1.71 -5.71 38.88
C VAL A 263 -2.89 -4.77 39.15
N VAL A 264 -2.66 -3.46 39.03
CA VAL A 264 -3.68 -2.44 39.27
C VAL A 264 -4.78 -2.52 38.20
N GLU A 265 -4.36 -2.62 36.93
CA GLU A 265 -5.31 -2.74 35.82
C GLU A 265 -6.15 -4.02 35.91
N LYS A 266 -5.56 -5.15 36.32
CA LYS A 266 -6.29 -6.40 36.53
C LYS A 266 -7.36 -6.25 37.60
N GLN A 267 -7.07 -5.60 38.74
CA GLN A 267 -8.03 -5.35 39.82
C GLN A 267 -9.20 -4.44 39.35
N ILE A 268 -8.90 -3.40 38.58
CA ILE A 268 -9.93 -2.51 38.03
C ILE A 268 -10.81 -3.27 37.04
N ILE A 269 -10.22 -4.09 36.17
CA ILE A 269 -10.93 -4.92 35.20
C ILE A 269 -11.89 -5.88 35.92
N GLU A 270 -11.40 -6.63 36.92
CA GLU A 270 -12.21 -7.58 37.70
C GLU A 270 -13.38 -6.86 38.40
N LYS A 271 -13.12 -5.71 39.00
CA LYS A 271 -14.15 -4.89 39.68
C LYS A 271 -15.25 -4.41 38.70
N VAL A 272 -14.86 -3.87 37.52
CA VAL A 272 -15.82 -3.39 36.52
C VAL A 272 -16.60 -4.56 35.90
N VAL A 273 -15.94 -5.68 35.61
CA VAL A 273 -16.61 -6.89 35.12
C VAL A 273 -17.68 -7.37 36.10
N SER A 274 -17.34 -7.48 37.39
CA SER A 274 -18.32 -7.86 38.44
C SER A 274 -19.51 -6.89 38.51
N LEU A 275 -19.26 -5.57 38.51
CA LEU A 275 -20.31 -4.56 38.55
C LEU A 275 -21.27 -4.66 37.34
N ILE A 276 -20.73 -4.90 36.12
CA ILE A 276 -21.58 -5.05 34.92
C ILE A 276 -22.34 -6.38 34.99
N GLN A 277 -21.72 -7.47 35.45
CA GLN A 277 -22.39 -8.76 35.62
C GLN A 277 -23.54 -8.69 36.61
N ASP A 278 -23.33 -8.02 37.79
CA ASP A 278 -24.37 -7.79 38.79
C ASP A 278 -25.51 -6.93 38.25
N LEU A 279 -25.16 -5.94 37.42
CA LEU A 279 -26.15 -5.08 36.76
C LEU A 279 -27.01 -5.88 35.76
N LEU A 280 -26.42 -6.76 34.97
CA LEU A 280 -27.15 -7.66 34.08
C LEU A 280 -28.07 -8.60 34.85
N ALA A 281 -27.52 -9.30 35.84
CA ALA A 281 -28.26 -10.28 36.66
C ALA A 281 -29.46 -9.64 37.39
N SER A 282 -29.27 -8.45 37.97
CA SER A 282 -30.33 -7.71 38.69
C SER A 282 -31.48 -7.28 37.77
N ASN A 283 -31.26 -7.18 36.47
CA ASN A 283 -32.27 -6.81 35.49
C ASN A 283 -32.76 -8.00 34.63
N GLY A 284 -32.38 -9.23 34.97
CA GLY A 284 -32.82 -10.44 34.29
C GLY A 284 -32.26 -10.61 32.86
N LEU A 285 -31.12 -9.98 32.56
CA LEU A 285 -30.44 -10.12 31.28
C LEU A 285 -29.32 -11.17 31.40
N GLU A 286 -29.33 -12.10 30.45
CA GLU A 286 -28.25 -13.08 30.30
C GLU A 286 -27.16 -12.50 29.43
N GLY A 287 -25.90 -12.52 29.94
CA GLY A 287 -24.79 -12.00 29.17
C GLY A 287 -23.44 -12.34 29.80
N GLN A 288 -22.40 -12.27 28.99
CA GLN A 288 -21.02 -12.49 29.40
C GLN A 288 -20.24 -11.18 29.32
N VAL A 289 -19.45 -10.89 30.33
CA VAL A 289 -18.68 -9.64 30.40
C VAL A 289 -17.20 -9.95 30.41
N TYR A 290 -16.46 -9.34 29.52
CA TYR A 290 -15.00 -9.48 29.40
C TYR A 290 -14.34 -8.11 29.48
N GLY A 291 -13.29 -8.01 30.30
CA GLY A 291 -12.40 -6.85 30.27
C GLY A 291 -11.10 -7.18 29.55
N ARG A 292 -10.55 -6.23 28.85
CA ARG A 292 -9.27 -6.37 28.15
C ARG A 292 -8.47 -5.08 28.15
N ILE A 293 -7.16 -5.22 28.11
CA ILE A 293 -6.25 -4.11 27.80
C ILE A 293 -6.15 -3.95 26.27
N LYS A 294 -6.08 -2.72 25.78
CA LYS A 294 -5.87 -2.42 24.35
C LYS A 294 -4.47 -2.89 23.93
N HIS A 295 -4.33 -3.34 22.69
CA HIS A 295 -3.05 -3.81 22.16
C HIS A 295 -2.07 -2.64 21.95
N LYS A 296 -0.77 -2.92 21.97
CA LYS A 296 0.32 -1.93 22.03
C LYS A 296 0.28 -0.90 20.89
N TYR A 297 0.05 -1.36 19.67
CA TYR A 297 -0.07 -0.45 18.52
C TYR A 297 -1.29 0.48 18.62
N SER A 298 -2.43 0.02 19.15
CA SER A 298 -3.60 0.89 19.41
C SER A 298 -3.30 1.96 20.45
N ILE A 299 -2.54 1.62 21.50
CA ILE A 299 -2.08 2.58 22.52
C ILE A 299 -1.20 3.64 21.83
N TYR A 300 -0.20 3.22 21.07
CA TYR A 300 0.68 4.11 20.32
C TYR A 300 -0.08 5.04 19.36
N LYS A 301 -0.99 4.48 18.53
CA LYS A 301 -1.82 5.27 17.60
C LYS A 301 -2.62 6.35 18.33
N LYS A 302 -3.13 6.02 19.51
CA LYS A 302 -3.89 6.96 20.32
C LYS A 302 -3.00 8.03 20.95
N MET A 303 -1.84 7.67 21.49
CA MET A 303 -0.84 8.64 21.97
C MET A 303 -0.51 9.67 20.87
N GLN A 304 -0.27 9.20 19.65
CA GLN A 304 0.03 10.10 18.53
C GLN A 304 -1.16 11.01 18.13
N SER A 305 -2.35 10.42 18.00
CA SER A 305 -3.53 11.17 17.52
C SER A 305 -4.02 12.22 18.52
N GLN A 306 -3.75 12.04 19.81
CA GLN A 306 -4.19 12.95 20.90
C GLN A 306 -3.03 13.70 21.55
N SER A 307 -1.78 13.44 21.09
CA SER A 307 -0.55 14.03 21.68
C SER A 307 -0.45 13.83 23.19
N LEU A 308 -0.83 12.62 23.68
CA LEU A 308 -0.81 12.25 25.08
C LEU A 308 0.41 11.39 25.42
N THR A 309 0.90 11.52 26.65
CA THR A 309 1.86 10.58 27.25
C THR A 309 1.15 9.33 27.78
N LEU A 310 1.88 8.27 28.12
CA LEU A 310 1.30 7.02 28.66
C LEU A 310 0.54 7.27 29.98
N ASP A 311 1.10 8.11 30.84
CA ASP A 311 0.50 8.43 32.16
C ASP A 311 -0.76 9.28 32.07
N GLU A 312 -0.95 10.02 30.97
CA GLU A 312 -2.16 10.81 30.70
C GLU A 312 -3.27 9.99 30.01
N MET A 313 -2.98 8.72 29.69
CA MET A 313 -3.92 7.86 28.98
C MET A 313 -4.86 7.11 29.96
N HIS A 314 -6.07 7.65 30.15
CA HIS A 314 -7.11 7.06 31.01
C HIS A 314 -8.03 6.03 30.30
N ASP A 315 -7.76 5.64 29.05
CA ASP A 315 -8.65 4.83 28.21
C ASP A 315 -7.86 3.67 27.58
N ILE A 316 -7.15 2.93 28.42
CA ILE A 316 -6.36 1.75 28.03
C ILE A 316 -7.18 0.47 28.14
N MET A 317 -8.18 0.47 29.03
CA MET A 317 -9.09 -0.65 29.27
C MET A 317 -10.32 -0.57 28.38
N ALA A 318 -10.74 -1.70 27.85
CA ALA A 318 -11.99 -1.85 27.12
C ALA A 318 -12.77 -3.04 27.66
N PHE A 319 -14.07 -2.86 27.81
CA PHE A 319 -14.97 -3.90 28.30
C PHE A 319 -15.89 -4.36 27.17
N ARG A 320 -16.19 -5.62 27.13
CA ARG A 320 -17.07 -6.21 26.14
C ARG A 320 -18.19 -6.95 26.84
N VAL A 321 -19.40 -6.63 26.44
CA VAL A 321 -20.61 -7.30 26.92
C VAL A 321 -21.21 -8.09 25.76
N LEU A 322 -21.31 -9.40 25.90
CA LEU A 322 -21.95 -10.29 24.93
C LEU A 322 -23.32 -10.66 25.44
N VAL A 323 -24.32 -10.48 24.62
CA VAL A 323 -25.71 -10.80 24.91
C VAL A 323 -26.31 -11.63 23.77
N LYS A 324 -27.53 -12.16 24.00
CA LYS A 324 -28.17 -13.07 23.09
C LYS A 324 -28.71 -12.40 21.82
N ASP A 325 -29.37 -11.26 21.97
CA ASP A 325 -30.01 -10.59 20.83
C ASP A 325 -29.78 -9.07 20.81
N ILE A 326 -30.23 -8.44 19.72
CA ILE A 326 -30.02 -7.00 19.49
C ILE A 326 -30.78 -6.15 20.50
N ARG A 327 -31.98 -6.58 20.97
CA ARG A 327 -32.77 -5.84 21.94
C ARG A 327 -32.02 -5.76 23.26
N ASP A 328 -31.38 -6.84 23.66
CA ASP A 328 -30.57 -6.89 24.87
C ASP A 328 -29.36 -5.97 24.76
N CYS A 329 -28.78 -5.82 23.55
CA CYS A 329 -27.70 -4.83 23.36
C CYS A 329 -28.13 -3.41 23.73
N TYR A 330 -29.30 -2.97 23.29
CA TYR A 330 -29.83 -1.64 23.63
C TYR A 330 -30.31 -1.53 25.08
N ALA A 331 -30.84 -2.62 25.65
CA ALA A 331 -31.19 -2.69 27.05
C ALA A 331 -29.96 -2.50 27.95
N VAL A 332 -28.88 -3.22 27.67
CA VAL A 332 -27.57 -3.08 28.36
C VAL A 332 -27.03 -1.65 28.25
N LEU A 333 -27.12 -1.04 27.06
CA LEU A 333 -26.69 0.35 26.88
C LEU A 333 -27.46 1.31 27.83
N GLY A 334 -28.78 1.13 27.92
CA GLY A 334 -29.63 1.91 28.85
C GLY A 334 -29.24 1.72 30.31
N LEU A 335 -28.99 0.48 30.74
CA LEU A 335 -28.53 0.15 32.08
C LEU A 335 -27.18 0.76 32.40
N VAL A 336 -26.20 0.61 31.48
CA VAL A 336 -24.86 1.18 31.63
C VAL A 336 -24.92 2.71 31.76
N HIS A 337 -25.74 3.38 30.95
CA HIS A 337 -25.92 4.85 31.03
C HIS A 337 -26.71 5.31 32.25
N SER A 338 -27.55 4.45 32.82
CA SER A 338 -28.22 4.74 34.10
C SER A 338 -27.28 4.64 35.29
N GLN A 339 -26.29 3.74 35.23
CA GLN A 339 -25.31 3.50 36.28
C GLN A 339 -24.15 4.50 36.22
N TRP A 340 -23.66 4.84 35.01
CA TRP A 340 -22.51 5.71 34.81
C TRP A 340 -22.80 6.79 33.77
N LYS A 341 -22.26 7.99 33.99
CA LYS A 341 -22.44 9.11 33.05
C LYS A 341 -21.68 8.89 31.74
N PRO A 342 -22.36 8.91 30.59
CA PRO A 342 -21.68 8.79 29.30
C PRO A 342 -20.87 10.05 28.97
N VAL A 343 -19.73 9.85 28.31
CA VAL A 343 -18.89 10.93 27.77
C VAL A 343 -19.50 11.42 26.46
N HIS A 344 -19.83 12.71 26.40
CA HIS A 344 -20.46 13.31 25.22
C HIS A 344 -19.62 13.11 23.94
N GLY A 345 -20.29 12.75 22.82
CA GLY A 345 -19.65 12.55 21.52
C GLY A 345 -18.82 11.24 21.39
N ARG A 346 -18.86 10.35 22.41
CA ARG A 346 -18.13 9.08 22.40
C ARG A 346 -19.03 7.86 22.19
N PHE A 347 -20.32 8.06 21.98
CA PHE A 347 -21.24 6.99 21.61
C PHE A 347 -21.18 6.72 20.09
N LYS A 348 -21.14 5.44 19.69
CA LYS A 348 -21.18 5.00 18.29
C LYS A 348 -22.06 3.76 18.19
N ASP A 349 -23.02 3.80 17.28
CA ASP A 349 -23.93 2.70 16.99
C ASP A 349 -23.54 2.05 15.67
N TYR A 350 -22.77 0.98 15.75
CA TYR A 350 -22.40 0.16 14.60
C TYR A 350 -23.34 -1.06 14.42
N ILE A 351 -24.43 -1.18 15.21
CA ILE A 351 -25.46 -2.17 14.98
C ILE A 351 -26.44 -1.65 13.92
N SER A 352 -26.92 -0.42 14.10
CA SER A 352 -27.79 0.25 13.13
C SER A 352 -27.04 0.64 11.85
N MET A 353 -25.75 0.95 11.96
CA MET A 353 -24.88 1.35 10.85
C MET A 353 -23.58 0.52 10.88
N PRO A 354 -23.62 -0.72 10.35
CA PRO A 354 -22.45 -1.59 10.29
C PRO A 354 -21.31 -0.96 9.50
N LYS A 355 -20.07 -1.24 9.88
CA LYS A 355 -18.90 -0.85 9.07
C LYS A 355 -18.84 -1.66 7.77
N ALA A 356 -18.12 -1.17 6.75
CA ALA A 356 -17.95 -1.84 5.46
C ALA A 356 -17.43 -3.28 5.57
N ASN A 357 -16.63 -3.55 6.60
CA ASN A 357 -16.14 -4.90 6.90
C ASN A 357 -17.14 -5.76 7.72
N GLY A 358 -18.41 -5.36 7.79
CA GLY A 358 -19.45 -6.07 8.52
C GLY A 358 -19.37 -5.98 10.04
N TYR A 359 -18.50 -5.16 10.61
CA TYR A 359 -18.38 -5.00 12.06
C TYR A 359 -19.59 -4.34 12.66
N GLN A 360 -20.19 -5.00 13.66
CA GLN A 360 -21.36 -4.51 14.43
C GLN A 360 -21.08 -4.52 15.92
N SER A 361 -21.37 -3.43 16.61
CA SER A 361 -21.30 -3.28 18.07
C SER A 361 -21.85 -1.90 18.50
N LEU A 362 -22.41 -1.77 19.70
CA LEU A 362 -22.57 -0.46 20.34
C LEU A 362 -21.28 -0.13 21.08
N HIS A 363 -20.75 1.07 20.89
CA HIS A 363 -19.60 1.57 21.63
C HIS A 363 -20.01 2.77 22.45
N THR A 364 -19.75 2.72 23.74
CA THR A 364 -19.93 3.88 24.62
C THR A 364 -18.72 4.03 25.54
N THR A 365 -18.39 5.27 25.86
CA THR A 365 -17.40 5.59 26.90
C THR A 365 -18.13 6.25 28.07
N VAL A 366 -17.93 5.71 29.24
CA VAL A 366 -18.56 6.23 30.48
C VAL A 366 -17.49 6.55 31.52
N ILE A 367 -17.89 7.38 32.52
CA ILE A 367 -17.06 7.64 33.70
C ILE A 367 -17.42 6.56 34.70
N GLY A 368 -16.56 5.56 34.83
CA GLY A 368 -16.75 4.39 35.69
C GLY A 368 -16.35 4.63 37.16
N PRO A 369 -16.12 3.54 37.91
CA PRO A 369 -15.62 3.61 39.27
C PRO A 369 -14.32 4.43 39.36
N GLU A 370 -14.12 5.14 40.46
CA GLU A 370 -12.90 5.93 40.72
C GLU A 370 -12.64 7.08 39.75
N GLY A 371 -13.64 7.40 38.88
CA GLY A 371 -13.53 8.49 37.89
C GLY A 371 -12.84 8.09 36.61
N GLU A 372 -12.46 6.81 36.43
CA GLU A 372 -11.79 6.30 35.25
C GLU A 372 -12.71 6.28 34.02
N ARG A 373 -12.17 6.61 32.87
CA ARG A 373 -12.88 6.49 31.58
C ARG A 373 -12.80 5.09 31.06
N ILE A 374 -13.94 4.40 31.01
CA ILE A 374 -14.03 3.04 30.50
C ILE A 374 -14.82 3.00 29.19
N GLU A 375 -14.26 2.29 28.19
CA GLU A 375 -14.93 2.01 26.92
C GLU A 375 -15.67 0.68 27.02
N ILE A 376 -16.98 0.69 26.76
CA ILE A 376 -17.81 -0.52 26.78
C ILE A 376 -18.32 -0.80 25.37
N GLN A 377 -18.06 -2.01 24.90
CA GLN A 377 -18.50 -2.55 23.61
C GLN A 377 -19.59 -3.58 23.87
N ILE A 378 -20.78 -3.36 23.33
CA ILE A 378 -21.95 -4.23 23.54
C ILE A 378 -22.34 -4.83 22.19
N ARG A 379 -22.46 -6.15 22.12
CA ARG A 379 -22.81 -6.87 20.89
C ARG A 379 -23.36 -8.25 21.17
N THR A 380 -24.00 -8.89 20.18
CA THR A 380 -24.45 -10.27 20.31
C THR A 380 -23.27 -11.24 20.16
N GLU A 381 -23.47 -12.51 20.57
CA GLU A 381 -22.46 -13.58 20.38
C GLU A 381 -22.14 -13.79 18.89
N GLU A 382 -23.14 -13.65 18.02
CA GLU A 382 -22.94 -13.78 16.57
C GLU A 382 -22.12 -12.62 16.00
N MET A 383 -22.45 -11.37 16.36
CA MET A 383 -21.64 -10.20 16.02
C MET A 383 -20.21 -10.31 16.57
N HIS A 384 -20.04 -10.96 17.72
CA HIS A 384 -18.73 -11.21 18.28
C HIS A 384 -17.91 -12.18 17.42
N ARG A 385 -18.50 -13.31 17.02
CA ARG A 385 -17.85 -14.27 16.13
C ARG A 385 -17.48 -13.62 14.79
N GLN A 386 -18.40 -12.88 14.19
CA GLN A 386 -18.16 -12.16 12.97
C GLN A 386 -17.04 -11.12 13.11
N ALA A 387 -16.98 -10.41 14.25
CA ALA A 387 -15.93 -9.43 14.50
C ALA A 387 -14.56 -10.05 14.78
N GLU A 388 -14.45 -11.26 15.34
CA GLU A 388 -13.17 -11.92 15.62
C GLU A 388 -12.63 -12.68 14.39
N HIS A 389 -13.51 -13.39 13.65
CA HIS A 389 -13.15 -14.25 12.54
C HIS A 389 -13.49 -13.67 11.15
N GLY A 390 -14.21 -12.53 11.09
CA GLY A 390 -14.54 -11.84 9.85
C GLY A 390 -15.21 -12.77 8.82
N VAL A 391 -14.66 -12.76 7.61
CA VAL A 391 -15.11 -13.60 6.49
C VAL A 391 -15.06 -15.10 6.83
N ALA A 392 -14.10 -15.53 7.64
CA ALA A 392 -13.99 -16.95 8.04
C ALA A 392 -15.24 -17.45 8.80
N ALA A 393 -15.91 -16.58 9.57
CA ALA A 393 -17.15 -16.94 10.26
C ALA A 393 -18.27 -17.32 9.29
N HIS A 394 -18.30 -16.82 8.07
CA HIS A 394 -19.28 -17.18 7.04
C HIS A 394 -19.00 -18.54 6.40
N TRP A 395 -17.74 -19.01 6.37
CA TRP A 395 -17.38 -20.33 5.85
C TRP A 395 -17.79 -21.45 6.79
N LEU A 396 -17.84 -21.21 8.11
CA LEU A 396 -18.27 -22.16 9.12
C LEU A 396 -19.73 -22.63 8.99
N TYR A 397 -20.62 -21.83 8.35
CA TYR A 397 -22.05 -22.10 8.28
C TYR A 397 -22.55 -22.57 6.90
N LYS A 398 -21.69 -22.67 5.88
CA LYS A 398 -22.11 -23.05 4.54
C LYS A 398 -21.91 -24.55 4.26
N GLU A 399 -23.00 -25.29 4.39
CA GLU A 399 -23.16 -26.52 3.65
C GLU A 399 -23.14 -26.21 2.13
N LYS A 400 -22.12 -26.78 1.44
CA LYS A 400 -22.01 -26.80 -0.02
C LYS A 400 -21.87 -25.46 -0.77
N GLY A 401 -20.67 -24.87 -0.80
CA GLY A 401 -20.05 -24.31 -2.02
C GLY A 401 -20.72 -23.16 -2.78
N ARG A 402 -21.85 -22.56 -2.32
CA ARG A 402 -22.51 -21.44 -3.00
C ARG A 402 -22.43 -20.15 -2.21
N VAL A 403 -21.61 -19.23 -2.73
CA VAL A 403 -21.53 -17.85 -2.25
C VAL A 403 -22.86 -17.14 -2.53
N ASN A 404 -23.52 -16.61 -1.50
CA ASN A 404 -24.75 -15.82 -1.67
C ASN A 404 -24.42 -14.43 -2.24
N SER A 405 -25.38 -13.82 -2.97
CA SER A 405 -25.23 -12.47 -3.54
C SER A 405 -24.88 -11.37 -2.51
N LYS A 406 -25.32 -11.50 -1.26
CA LYS A 406 -24.98 -10.58 -0.16
C LYS A 406 -23.52 -10.68 0.28
N ASP A 407 -22.92 -11.85 0.21
CA ASP A 407 -21.49 -12.05 0.54
C ASP A 407 -20.61 -11.46 -0.56
N LEU A 408 -21.07 -11.48 -1.81
CA LEU A 408 -20.42 -10.83 -2.95
C LEU A 408 -20.39 -9.29 -2.82
N GLU A 409 -21.39 -8.69 -2.16
CA GLU A 409 -21.41 -7.23 -1.91
C GLU A 409 -20.29 -6.80 -0.95
N GLN A 410 -19.95 -7.61 0.05
CA GLN A 410 -18.83 -7.33 0.96
C GLN A 410 -17.46 -7.35 0.25
N PHE A 411 -17.37 -8.02 -0.90
CA PHE A 411 -16.16 -8.10 -1.74
C PHE A 411 -16.21 -7.21 -2.99
N SER A 412 -17.24 -6.37 -3.12
CA SER A 412 -17.36 -5.43 -4.24
C SER A 412 -16.14 -4.55 -4.41
N TRP A 413 -15.48 -4.17 -3.32
CA TRP A 413 -14.24 -3.38 -3.32
C TRP A 413 -13.06 -4.12 -3.99
N LEU A 414 -12.95 -5.46 -3.84
CA LEU A 414 -11.94 -6.26 -4.55
C LEU A 414 -12.19 -6.25 -6.05
N ARG A 415 -13.47 -6.43 -6.46
CA ARG A 415 -13.86 -6.34 -7.86
C ARG A 415 -13.58 -4.94 -8.43
N GLU A 416 -13.81 -3.88 -7.67
CA GLU A 416 -13.51 -2.51 -8.09
C GLU A 416 -11.99 -2.28 -8.26
N ILE A 417 -11.16 -2.84 -7.39
CA ILE A 417 -9.70 -2.80 -7.54
C ILE A 417 -9.29 -3.57 -8.80
N PHE A 418 -9.91 -4.72 -9.04
CA PHE A 418 -9.65 -5.55 -10.22
C PHE A 418 -10.05 -4.86 -11.53
N GLU A 419 -11.24 -4.28 -11.60
CA GLU A 419 -11.73 -3.55 -12.79
C GLU A 419 -10.84 -2.34 -13.13
N ARG A 420 -10.28 -1.66 -12.12
CA ARG A 420 -9.33 -0.55 -12.31
C ARG A 420 -7.96 -1.00 -12.78
N GLN A 421 -7.57 -2.22 -12.51
CA GLN A 421 -6.29 -2.78 -12.89
C GLN A 421 -6.04 -2.74 -14.42
N GLY A 422 -7.08 -2.90 -15.23
CA GLY A 422 -6.99 -2.79 -16.69
C GLY A 422 -6.72 -1.37 -17.19
N ASP A 423 -7.01 -0.36 -16.38
CA ASP A 423 -6.87 1.06 -16.71
C ASP A 423 -5.53 1.67 -16.22
N GLU A 424 -4.86 1.06 -15.24
CA GLU A 424 -3.61 1.55 -14.63
C GLU A 424 -2.39 0.78 -15.19
N ALA A 425 -1.68 1.42 -16.12
CA ALA A 425 -0.51 0.82 -16.78
C ALA A 425 0.77 0.87 -15.91
N ASP A 426 0.80 1.71 -14.86
CA ASP A 426 1.96 1.91 -13.98
C ASP A 426 1.74 1.23 -12.63
N SER A 427 2.63 0.27 -12.29
CA SER A 427 2.62 -0.45 -11.03
C SER A 427 2.72 0.47 -9.79
N ARG A 428 3.36 1.64 -9.92
CA ARG A 428 3.47 2.63 -8.83
C ARG A 428 2.14 3.35 -8.58
N GLU A 429 1.43 3.71 -9.65
CA GLU A 429 0.11 4.34 -9.57
C GLU A 429 -0.89 3.37 -8.93
N PHE A 430 -0.85 2.09 -9.33
CA PHE A 430 -1.64 1.02 -8.71
C PHE A 430 -1.38 0.90 -7.20
N MET A 431 -0.11 0.87 -6.77
CA MET A 431 0.25 0.80 -5.34
C MET A 431 -0.23 2.01 -4.56
N HIS A 432 -0.12 3.20 -5.16
CA HIS A 432 -0.61 4.43 -4.52
C HIS A 432 -2.14 4.39 -4.37
N SER A 433 -2.86 4.00 -5.41
CA SER A 433 -4.32 3.83 -5.39
C SER A 433 -4.76 2.80 -4.36
N LEU A 434 -4.10 1.64 -4.31
CA LEU A 434 -4.36 0.58 -3.36
C LEU A 434 -4.16 1.05 -1.91
N LYS A 435 -3.06 1.73 -1.62
CA LYS A 435 -2.81 2.29 -0.28
C LYS A 435 -3.91 3.29 0.10
N LEU A 436 -4.33 4.15 -0.81
CA LEU A 436 -5.42 5.10 -0.56
C LEU A 436 -6.74 4.40 -0.21
N ASP A 437 -7.05 3.28 -0.84
CA ASP A 437 -8.29 2.52 -0.58
C ASP A 437 -8.23 1.68 0.71
N LEU A 438 -7.04 1.24 1.13
CA LEU A 438 -6.87 0.38 2.31
C LEU A 438 -6.75 1.14 3.65
N PHE A 439 -6.29 2.41 3.64
CA PHE A 439 -5.79 3.09 4.85
C PHE A 439 -6.71 4.13 5.50
N LYS A 440 -7.90 4.44 4.93
CA LYS A 440 -8.71 5.54 5.45
C LYS A 440 -9.78 5.08 6.44
N ASP A 441 -9.88 5.77 7.56
CA ASP A 441 -11.09 5.78 8.37
C ASP A 441 -12.27 6.28 7.50
N GLU A 442 -13.48 5.83 7.78
CA GLU A 442 -14.66 6.02 6.94
C GLU A 442 -15.57 7.12 7.48
N VAL A 443 -16.16 7.88 6.60
CA VAL A 443 -17.24 8.81 6.92
C VAL A 443 -18.53 8.37 6.25
N TYR A 444 -19.62 8.40 7.00
CA TYR A 444 -20.95 8.03 6.55
C TYR A 444 -21.74 9.30 6.24
N VAL A 445 -22.13 9.45 4.98
CA VAL A 445 -22.88 10.61 4.49
C VAL A 445 -24.23 10.15 3.90
N TYR A 446 -25.20 11.02 3.90
CA TYR A 446 -26.54 10.72 3.43
C TYR A 446 -26.84 11.35 2.09
N THR A 447 -27.55 10.64 1.22
CA THR A 447 -28.22 11.26 0.09
C THR A 447 -29.46 12.03 0.59
N PRO A 448 -30.03 12.96 -0.19
CA PRO A 448 -31.30 13.61 0.17
C PRO A 448 -32.48 12.63 0.33
N ALA A 449 -32.39 11.44 -0.27
CA ALA A 449 -33.36 10.36 -0.12
C ALA A 449 -33.21 9.56 1.18
N GLY A 450 -32.13 9.82 1.96
CA GLY A 450 -31.84 9.13 3.20
C GLY A 450 -30.93 7.91 3.06
N ASP A 451 -30.46 7.57 1.85
CA ASP A 451 -29.52 6.46 1.67
C ASP A 451 -28.16 6.82 2.27
N VAL A 452 -27.59 5.88 3.00
CA VAL A 452 -26.24 6.02 3.57
C VAL A 452 -25.21 5.65 2.49
N LYS A 453 -24.17 6.49 2.35
CA LYS A 453 -23.01 6.23 1.52
C LYS A 453 -21.76 6.35 2.37
N GLU A 454 -20.89 5.37 2.22
CA GLU A 454 -19.61 5.28 2.89
C GLU A 454 -18.50 5.84 2.00
N LEU A 455 -17.67 6.71 2.56
CA LEU A 455 -16.54 7.32 1.88
C LEU A 455 -15.33 7.35 2.82
N PRO A 456 -14.10 7.38 2.29
CA PRO A 456 -12.92 7.57 3.12
C PRO A 456 -12.92 8.92 3.85
N GLU A 457 -12.37 8.98 5.05
CA GLU A 457 -12.19 10.25 5.78
C GLU A 457 -11.41 11.28 4.94
N GLY A 458 -11.91 12.50 4.91
CA GLY A 458 -11.39 13.58 4.07
C GLY A 458 -11.92 13.56 2.64
N ALA A 459 -12.81 12.62 2.26
CA ALA A 459 -13.50 12.64 0.98
C ALA A 459 -14.30 13.94 0.81
N THR A 460 -14.49 14.33 -0.43
CA THR A 460 -15.12 15.59 -0.83
C THR A 460 -16.48 15.34 -1.52
N PRO A 461 -17.34 16.35 -1.68
CA PRO A 461 -18.56 16.24 -2.49
C PRO A 461 -18.31 15.74 -3.92
N LEU A 462 -17.13 16.04 -4.48
CA LEU A 462 -16.76 15.52 -5.80
C LEU A 462 -16.51 14.02 -5.76
N ASP A 463 -15.84 13.51 -4.71
CA ASP A 463 -15.69 12.07 -4.47
C ASP A 463 -17.05 11.38 -4.33
N PHE A 464 -17.97 12.00 -3.57
CA PHE A 464 -19.34 11.51 -3.40
C PHE A 464 -20.10 11.45 -4.72
N ALA A 465 -19.97 12.47 -5.58
CA ALA A 465 -20.61 12.48 -6.90
C ALA A 465 -20.16 11.29 -7.79
N PHE A 466 -18.86 10.99 -7.81
CA PHE A 466 -18.30 9.82 -8.51
C PHE A 466 -18.67 8.49 -7.83
N HIS A 467 -18.88 8.51 -6.52
CA HIS A 467 -19.35 7.32 -5.78
C HIS A 467 -20.78 6.95 -6.14
N ILE A 468 -21.68 7.93 -6.29
CA ILE A 468 -23.07 7.70 -6.72
C ILE A 468 -23.09 7.13 -8.14
N HIS A 469 -22.57 7.87 -9.11
CA HIS A 469 -22.51 7.44 -10.51
C HIS A 469 -21.51 8.27 -11.32
N SER A 470 -20.79 7.64 -12.25
CA SER A 470 -19.79 8.33 -13.09
C SER A 470 -20.37 9.52 -13.86
N LYS A 471 -21.60 9.44 -14.38
CA LYS A 471 -22.27 10.57 -15.08
C LYS A 471 -22.54 11.74 -14.14
N VAL A 472 -22.93 11.48 -12.88
CA VAL A 472 -23.12 12.52 -11.87
C VAL A 472 -21.77 13.20 -11.54
N GLY A 473 -20.75 12.39 -11.40
CA GLY A 473 -19.36 12.88 -11.18
C GLY A 473 -18.87 13.74 -12.35
N HIS A 474 -19.02 13.28 -13.60
CA HIS A 474 -18.57 14.02 -14.79
C HIS A 474 -19.23 15.40 -14.92
N HIS A 475 -20.52 15.49 -14.62
CA HIS A 475 -21.30 16.74 -14.76
C HIS A 475 -21.47 17.49 -13.44
N CYS A 476 -20.63 17.24 -12.44
CA CYS A 476 -20.70 17.91 -11.16
C CYS A 476 -20.38 19.40 -11.28
N ALA A 477 -21.38 20.24 -11.02
CA ALA A 477 -21.26 21.70 -11.07
C ALA A 477 -21.10 22.33 -9.69
N GLY A 478 -21.66 21.68 -8.64
CA GLY A 478 -21.63 22.15 -7.27
C GLY A 478 -22.20 21.12 -6.30
N ALA A 479 -22.15 21.41 -5.02
CA ALA A 479 -22.74 20.58 -3.98
C ALA A 479 -23.35 21.40 -2.86
N LYS A 480 -24.45 20.89 -2.27
CA LYS A 480 -24.99 21.38 -1.02
C LYS A 480 -24.70 20.36 0.08
N ILE A 481 -24.15 20.82 1.18
CA ILE A 481 -23.96 20.03 2.40
C ILE A 481 -24.90 20.58 3.47
N ASN A 482 -25.79 19.73 4.01
CA ASN A 482 -26.82 20.13 4.97
C ASN A 482 -27.66 21.33 4.51
N GLY A 483 -28.02 21.33 3.20
CA GLY A 483 -28.80 22.41 2.56
C GLY A 483 -28.03 23.67 2.19
N ARG A 484 -26.73 23.80 2.52
CA ARG A 484 -25.89 24.95 2.19
C ARG A 484 -24.96 24.67 1.04
N LEU A 485 -24.86 25.59 0.08
CA LEU A 485 -23.91 25.48 -1.03
C LEU A 485 -22.48 25.57 -0.50
N MET A 486 -21.66 24.56 -0.80
CA MET A 486 -20.29 24.44 -0.33
C MET A 486 -19.32 24.18 -1.50
N PRO A 487 -18.04 24.61 -1.38
CA PRO A 487 -17.01 24.27 -2.37
C PRO A 487 -16.84 22.77 -2.55
N LEU A 488 -16.56 22.30 -3.78
CA LEU A 488 -16.38 20.89 -4.10
C LEU A 488 -15.19 20.21 -3.36
N GLY A 489 -14.25 21.01 -2.84
CA GLY A 489 -13.10 20.52 -2.06
C GLY A 489 -13.33 20.48 -0.55
N THR A 490 -14.55 20.75 -0.04
CA THR A 490 -14.86 20.72 1.38
C THR A 490 -14.83 19.27 1.90
N PRO A 491 -14.06 18.93 2.96
CA PRO A 491 -14.08 17.59 3.54
C PRO A 491 -15.45 17.26 4.15
N LEU A 492 -15.98 16.09 3.81
CA LEU A 492 -17.24 15.57 4.33
C LEU A 492 -17.06 15.02 5.74
N LYS A 493 -18.11 15.11 6.56
CA LYS A 493 -18.14 14.63 7.95
C LYS A 493 -19.25 13.60 8.13
N ASN A 494 -19.12 12.77 9.16
CA ASN A 494 -20.17 11.82 9.53
C ASN A 494 -21.51 12.55 9.78
N GLY A 495 -22.57 12.05 9.13
CA GLY A 495 -23.92 12.58 9.26
C GLY A 495 -24.26 13.70 8.27
N ASP A 496 -23.35 14.14 7.41
CA ASP A 496 -23.64 15.16 6.40
C ASP A 496 -24.64 14.65 5.36
N ILE A 497 -25.62 15.47 5.03
CA ILE A 497 -26.56 15.24 3.92
C ILE A 497 -25.99 15.97 2.68
N VAL A 498 -25.67 15.22 1.64
CA VAL A 498 -24.98 15.74 0.45
C VAL A 498 -25.87 15.68 -0.78
N GLU A 499 -26.16 16.84 -1.38
CA GLU A 499 -26.89 16.99 -2.64
C GLU A 499 -25.96 17.49 -3.72
N ILE A 500 -25.82 16.75 -4.83
CA ILE A 500 -24.97 17.13 -5.96
C ILE A 500 -25.78 17.89 -7.01
N ILE A 501 -25.27 19.04 -7.40
CA ILE A 501 -25.81 19.86 -8.47
C ILE A 501 -25.06 19.50 -9.74
N THR A 502 -25.79 19.08 -10.78
CA THR A 502 -25.22 18.68 -12.07
C THR A 502 -25.54 19.68 -13.18
N ASP A 503 -24.59 19.89 -14.08
CA ASP A 503 -24.73 20.69 -15.31
C ASP A 503 -24.13 19.90 -16.48
N PRO A 504 -24.90 19.58 -17.53
CA PRO A 504 -24.41 18.83 -18.69
C PRO A 504 -23.26 19.50 -19.43
N SER A 505 -23.09 20.82 -19.29
CA SER A 505 -21.99 21.57 -19.91
C SER A 505 -20.64 21.43 -19.17
N ARG A 506 -20.67 20.95 -17.92
CA ARG A 506 -19.48 20.74 -17.11
C ARG A 506 -18.85 19.40 -17.42
N ASN A 507 -17.51 19.42 -17.51
CA ASN A 507 -16.69 18.22 -17.72
C ASN A 507 -15.53 18.20 -16.74
N PRO A 508 -14.99 17.01 -16.44
CA PRO A 508 -13.80 16.85 -15.60
C PRO A 508 -12.62 17.65 -16.15
N ASN A 509 -11.84 18.26 -15.25
CA ASN A 509 -10.62 18.99 -15.57
C ASN A 509 -9.46 18.53 -14.68
N ARG A 510 -8.23 18.94 -14.99
CA ARG A 510 -7.02 18.57 -14.25
C ARG A 510 -7.04 19.08 -12.80
N ASP A 511 -7.71 20.19 -12.50
CA ASP A 511 -7.79 20.74 -11.14
C ASP A 511 -8.63 19.84 -10.21
N TRP A 512 -9.58 19.09 -10.76
CA TRP A 512 -10.35 18.11 -9.97
C TRP A 512 -9.47 17.02 -9.36
N LEU A 513 -8.35 16.67 -10.01
CA LEU A 513 -7.39 15.69 -9.47
C LEU A 513 -6.71 16.16 -8.17
N LYS A 514 -6.66 17.49 -7.94
CA LYS A 514 -6.14 18.09 -6.70
C LYS A 514 -7.17 18.04 -5.57
N ILE A 515 -8.46 18.02 -5.93
CA ILE A 515 -9.59 18.07 -5.01
C ILE A 515 -9.93 16.67 -4.49
N VAL A 516 -10.05 15.70 -5.39
CA VAL A 516 -10.49 14.34 -5.05
C VAL A 516 -9.49 13.59 -4.16
N LYS A 517 -10.04 12.80 -3.25
CA LYS A 517 -9.29 11.99 -2.28
C LYS A 517 -9.47 10.49 -2.48
N THR A 518 -10.48 10.06 -3.25
CA THR A 518 -10.73 8.64 -3.53
C THR A 518 -10.00 8.20 -4.81
N ALA A 519 -9.49 6.97 -4.81
CA ALA A 519 -8.88 6.37 -5.99
C ALA A 519 -9.90 6.22 -7.13
N ARG A 520 -11.18 5.90 -6.81
CA ARG A 520 -12.27 5.79 -7.77
C ARG A 520 -12.53 7.09 -8.55
N ALA A 521 -12.66 8.22 -7.85
CA ALA A 521 -12.87 9.51 -8.50
C ALA A 521 -11.65 9.89 -9.35
N ARG A 522 -10.44 9.70 -8.81
CA ARG A 522 -9.17 10.00 -9.50
C ARG A 522 -9.04 9.20 -10.80
N SER A 523 -9.22 7.88 -10.76
CA SER A 523 -9.13 7.01 -11.93
C SER A 523 -10.17 7.38 -12.99
N ARG A 524 -11.43 7.67 -12.59
CA ARG A 524 -12.49 8.09 -13.53
C ARG A 524 -12.18 9.44 -14.21
N ILE A 525 -11.66 10.40 -13.46
CA ILE A 525 -11.23 11.69 -14.00
C ILE A 525 -10.06 11.52 -14.96
N GLN A 526 -9.03 10.75 -14.57
CA GLN A 526 -7.86 10.49 -15.41
C GLN A 526 -8.25 9.79 -16.72
N ARG A 527 -9.12 8.78 -16.64
CA ARG A 527 -9.63 8.07 -17.82
C ARG A 527 -10.36 9.02 -18.77
N TYR A 528 -11.23 9.90 -18.23
CA TYR A 528 -11.91 10.90 -19.02
C TYR A 528 -10.91 11.83 -19.73
N LEU A 529 -9.95 12.39 -18.98
CA LEU A 529 -8.93 13.29 -19.53
C LEU A 529 -8.06 12.61 -20.59
N ARG A 530 -7.63 11.36 -20.38
CA ARG A 530 -6.88 10.58 -21.38
C ARG A 530 -7.70 10.36 -22.66
N THR A 531 -9.00 10.10 -22.53
CA THR A 531 -9.89 9.91 -23.68
C THR A 531 -10.05 11.21 -24.48
N GLU A 532 -10.24 12.34 -23.81
CA GLU A 532 -10.32 13.67 -24.41
C GLU A 532 -8.99 14.08 -25.08
N GLU A 533 -7.85 13.88 -24.38
CA GLU A 533 -6.52 14.15 -24.92
C GLU A 533 -6.23 13.31 -26.16
N ARG A 534 -6.63 12.01 -26.15
CA ARG A 534 -6.49 11.12 -27.30
C ARG A 534 -7.37 11.55 -28.47
N ALA A 535 -8.61 11.95 -28.21
CA ALA A 535 -9.51 12.45 -29.25
C ALA A 535 -8.97 13.74 -29.89
N HIS A 536 -8.43 14.65 -29.05
CA HIS A 536 -7.79 15.87 -29.53
C HIS A 536 -6.52 15.58 -30.35
N ALA A 537 -5.67 14.66 -29.86
CA ALA A 537 -4.46 14.26 -30.59
C ALA A 537 -4.78 13.59 -31.93
N LEU A 538 -5.83 12.76 -32.01
CA LEU A 538 -6.31 12.18 -33.24
C LEU A 538 -6.77 13.24 -34.24
N ALA A 539 -7.57 14.23 -33.79
CA ALA A 539 -8.04 15.32 -34.64
C ALA A 539 -6.87 16.17 -35.17
N LEU A 540 -5.94 16.54 -34.27
CA LEU A 540 -4.75 17.31 -34.61
C LEU A 540 -3.82 16.54 -35.56
N GLY A 541 -3.57 15.23 -35.26
CA GLY A 541 -2.73 14.40 -36.11
C GLY A 541 -3.28 14.22 -37.52
N ARG A 542 -4.61 14.09 -37.68
CA ARG A 542 -5.27 14.08 -39.01
C ARG A 542 -5.07 15.38 -39.74
N ASP A 543 -5.33 16.52 -39.12
CA ASP A 543 -5.14 17.85 -39.70
C ASP A 543 -3.67 18.09 -40.13
N MET A 544 -2.72 17.68 -39.28
CA MET A 544 -1.28 17.77 -39.58
C MET A 544 -0.89 16.90 -40.79
N LEU A 545 -1.36 15.62 -40.84
CA LEU A 545 -1.11 14.73 -41.95
C LEU A 545 -1.74 15.23 -43.27
N GLU A 546 -2.98 15.74 -43.22
CA GLU A 546 -3.66 16.29 -44.38
C GLU A 546 -2.96 17.56 -44.92
N LYS A 547 -2.56 18.48 -44.01
CA LYS A 547 -1.85 19.71 -44.38
C LYS A 547 -0.51 19.43 -45.05
N GLU A 548 0.29 18.53 -44.45
CA GLU A 548 1.57 18.14 -45.03
C GLU A 548 1.39 17.28 -46.30
N GLY A 549 0.37 16.39 -46.33
CA GLY A 549 0.04 15.59 -47.52
C GLY A 549 -0.29 16.43 -48.75
N ARG A 550 -1.02 17.55 -48.60
CA ARG A 550 -1.31 18.50 -49.67
C ARG A 550 -0.05 19.13 -50.26
N LYS A 551 0.99 19.38 -49.46
CA LYS A 551 2.27 19.91 -49.92
C LYS A 551 3.06 18.96 -50.82
N VAL A 552 2.83 17.65 -50.66
CA VAL A 552 3.49 16.58 -51.41
C VAL A 552 2.55 15.86 -52.39
N ASN A 553 1.40 16.46 -52.74
CA ASN A 553 0.36 15.93 -53.59
C ASN A 553 -0.17 14.54 -53.22
N LEU A 554 -0.17 14.20 -51.91
CA LEU A 554 -0.72 12.94 -51.39
C LEU A 554 -2.10 13.21 -50.74
N ASN A 555 -3.10 12.44 -51.20
CA ASN A 555 -4.44 12.51 -50.61
C ASN A 555 -4.54 11.55 -49.39
N VAL A 556 -4.23 12.06 -48.20
CA VAL A 556 -4.23 11.30 -46.95
C VAL A 556 -5.62 10.74 -46.60
N ALA A 557 -6.70 11.51 -46.87
CA ALA A 557 -8.07 11.09 -46.61
C ALA A 557 -8.47 9.86 -47.46
N ARG A 558 -7.97 9.81 -48.73
CA ARG A 558 -8.17 8.64 -49.60
C ARG A 558 -7.33 7.45 -49.14
N ALA A 559 -6.07 7.66 -48.80
CA ALA A 559 -5.18 6.62 -48.31
C ALA A 559 -5.70 5.97 -46.99
N LEU A 560 -6.42 6.75 -46.18
CA LEU A 560 -7.10 6.26 -44.97
C LEU A 560 -8.27 5.35 -45.31
N LYS A 561 -9.11 5.74 -46.32
CA LYS A 561 -10.25 4.94 -46.78
C LYS A 561 -9.82 3.65 -47.49
N ASP A 562 -8.75 3.73 -48.30
CA ASP A 562 -8.24 2.62 -49.12
C ASP A 562 -7.36 1.65 -48.30
N GLY A 563 -7.21 1.85 -46.99
CA GLY A 563 -6.45 0.97 -46.10
C GLY A 563 -4.93 1.09 -46.19
N GLN A 564 -4.41 1.98 -47.01
CA GLN A 564 -2.96 2.12 -47.24
C GLN A 564 -2.23 2.67 -45.99
N LEU A 565 -2.89 3.51 -45.18
CA LEU A 565 -2.37 3.97 -43.91
C LEU A 565 -2.30 2.86 -42.86
N ALA A 566 -3.10 1.79 -43.00
CA ALA A 566 -3.00 0.62 -42.12
C ALA A 566 -1.72 -0.17 -42.36
N ILE A 567 -1.29 -0.28 -43.65
CA ILE A 567 -0.02 -0.88 -44.01
C ILE A 567 1.15 -0.08 -43.40
N VAL A 568 1.09 1.23 -43.52
CA VAL A 568 2.11 2.12 -42.93
C VAL A 568 2.14 2.00 -41.40
N ALA A 569 0.98 1.88 -40.73
CA ALA A 569 0.93 1.67 -39.28
C ALA A 569 1.63 0.37 -38.88
N GLN A 570 1.36 -0.75 -39.57
CA GLN A 570 2.02 -2.03 -39.34
C GLN A 570 3.54 -1.97 -39.60
N GLU A 571 3.98 -1.35 -40.71
CA GLU A 571 5.41 -1.15 -40.99
C GLU A 571 6.14 -0.28 -39.95
N MET A 572 5.40 0.56 -39.25
CA MET A 572 5.94 1.43 -38.19
C MET A 572 5.72 0.86 -36.79
N ASN A 573 5.28 -0.41 -36.66
CA ASN A 573 5.02 -1.13 -35.42
C ASN A 573 3.92 -0.50 -34.54
N PHE A 574 2.85 0.03 -35.16
CA PHE A 574 1.64 0.48 -34.47
C PHE A 574 0.53 -0.57 -34.61
N GLU A 575 -0.24 -0.76 -33.56
CA GLU A 575 -1.35 -1.72 -33.56
C GLU A 575 -2.46 -1.35 -34.54
N ASN A 576 -2.68 -0.04 -34.72
CA ASN A 576 -3.72 0.47 -35.61
C ASN A 576 -3.42 1.89 -36.14
N VAL A 577 -4.20 2.32 -37.13
CA VAL A 577 -4.06 3.64 -37.78
C VAL A 577 -4.30 4.78 -36.80
N ASP A 578 -5.26 4.64 -35.89
CA ASP A 578 -5.59 5.69 -34.91
C ASP A 578 -4.42 5.92 -33.95
N GLU A 579 -3.69 4.89 -33.60
CA GLU A 579 -2.47 5.01 -32.77
C GLU A 579 -1.33 5.74 -33.50
N LEU A 580 -1.11 5.42 -34.76
CA LEU A 580 -0.16 6.14 -35.61
C LEU A 580 -0.55 7.63 -35.72
N VAL A 581 -1.81 7.92 -36.01
CA VAL A 581 -2.33 9.30 -36.14
C VAL A 581 -2.25 10.05 -34.82
N ALA A 582 -2.60 9.42 -33.70
CA ALA A 582 -2.47 10.01 -32.36
C ALA A 582 -0.99 10.32 -32.03
N SER A 583 -0.05 9.42 -32.37
CA SER A 583 1.39 9.65 -32.21
C SER A 583 1.89 10.87 -32.99
N VAL A 584 1.31 11.13 -34.16
CA VAL A 584 1.59 12.37 -34.91
C VAL A 584 1.02 13.58 -34.18
N GLY A 585 -0.20 13.49 -33.65
CA GLY A 585 -0.84 14.58 -32.88
C GLY A 585 -0.13 14.89 -31.56
N TYR A 586 0.47 13.88 -30.92
CA TYR A 586 1.33 14.05 -29.74
C TYR A 586 2.75 14.54 -30.10
N ALA A 587 3.04 14.76 -31.39
CA ALA A 587 4.36 15.11 -31.89
C ALA A 587 5.49 14.07 -31.61
N HIS A 588 5.13 12.81 -31.29
CA HIS A 588 6.11 11.73 -31.15
C HIS A 588 6.70 11.34 -32.49
N ILE A 589 5.92 11.49 -33.58
CA ILE A 589 6.33 11.22 -34.94
C ILE A 589 6.01 12.42 -35.84
N THR A 590 6.94 12.79 -36.70
CA THR A 590 6.71 13.88 -37.63
C THR A 590 5.79 13.44 -38.78
N PRO A 591 4.83 14.26 -39.22
CA PRO A 591 3.96 13.96 -40.37
C PRO A 591 4.73 13.53 -41.62
N ARG A 592 5.88 14.15 -41.88
CA ARG A 592 6.74 13.85 -43.02
C ARG A 592 7.23 12.40 -43.02
N ARG A 593 7.57 11.83 -41.86
CA ARG A 593 8.02 10.44 -41.75
C ARG A 593 6.92 9.46 -42.14
N VAL A 594 5.68 9.74 -41.76
CA VAL A 594 4.50 8.93 -42.13
C VAL A 594 4.21 9.06 -43.62
N LEU A 595 4.26 10.29 -44.18
CA LEU A 595 4.00 10.54 -45.58
C LEU A 595 5.06 9.93 -46.50
N ASN A 596 6.32 9.91 -46.11
CA ASN A 596 7.40 9.25 -46.91
C ASN A 596 7.17 7.73 -46.98
N LYS A 597 6.73 7.12 -45.86
CA LYS A 597 6.33 5.72 -45.85
C LYS A 597 5.09 5.47 -46.72
N LEU A 598 4.08 6.33 -46.61
CA LEU A 598 2.88 6.25 -47.44
C LEU A 598 3.18 6.39 -48.91
N TYR A 599 4.14 7.27 -49.30
CA TYR A 599 4.59 7.39 -50.67
C TYR A 599 5.22 6.13 -51.20
N ALA A 600 6.07 5.46 -50.41
CA ALA A 600 6.68 4.18 -50.77
C ALA A 600 5.64 3.06 -50.96
N VAL A 601 4.61 3.01 -50.12
CA VAL A 601 3.50 2.05 -50.25
C VAL A 601 2.64 2.32 -51.50
N LEU A 602 2.46 3.60 -51.87
CA LEU A 602 1.68 3.99 -53.06
C LEU A 602 2.42 3.77 -54.39
N HIS A 603 3.74 3.79 -54.37
CA HIS A 603 4.60 3.72 -55.58
C HIS A 603 5.70 2.63 -55.43
N PRO A 604 5.30 1.36 -55.33
CA PRO A 604 6.26 0.25 -55.12
C PRO A 604 7.30 0.13 -56.27
N ASP A 605 6.91 0.51 -57.51
CA ASP A 605 7.80 0.45 -58.66
C ASP A 605 8.91 1.51 -58.64
N ASN A 606 8.69 2.63 -57.94
CA ASN A 606 9.70 3.66 -57.70
C ASN A 606 10.56 3.42 -56.46
N ALA A 607 10.13 2.52 -55.59
CA ALA A 607 10.87 2.13 -54.38
C ALA A 607 12.08 1.21 -54.71
N ALA A 608 12.03 0.45 -55.81
CA ALA A 608 13.13 -0.41 -56.26
C ALA A 608 14.26 0.36 -57.00
N ALA A 609 14.03 1.62 -57.43
CA ALA A 609 15.01 2.50 -58.03
C ALA A 609 15.60 3.56 -57.07
N ALA A 610 15.01 3.70 -55.90
CA ALA A 610 15.60 4.37 -54.79
C ALA A 610 16.17 3.31 -53.84
N GLU A 611 17.38 2.82 -54.12
CA GLU A 611 18.33 2.65 -53.01
C GLU A 611 18.10 3.87 -52.13
N PRO A 612 17.97 3.73 -50.82
CA PRO A 612 17.96 4.90 -49.97
C PRO A 612 19.23 5.65 -50.36
N ALA A 613 19.12 6.65 -51.27
CA ALA A 613 19.99 7.76 -51.21
C ALA A 613 19.81 8.13 -49.72
N THR A 614 20.67 7.60 -48.89
CA THR A 614 21.14 8.34 -47.76
C THR A 614 21.13 9.73 -48.31
N PRO A 615 20.20 10.62 -47.86
CA PRO A 615 20.43 12.01 -48.18
C PRO A 615 21.82 12.19 -47.62
N THR A 616 22.80 12.30 -48.50
CA THR A 616 23.95 13.08 -48.23
C THR A 616 23.30 14.38 -47.86
N ILE A 617 22.84 14.45 -46.61
CA ILE A 617 22.80 15.67 -45.91
C ILE A 617 24.19 16.17 -46.22
N LYS A 618 24.25 17.14 -47.17
CA LYS A 618 25.28 18.13 -47.06
C LYS A 618 25.16 18.48 -45.61
N GLU A 619 26.00 17.90 -44.80
CA GLU A 619 26.19 18.32 -43.44
C GLU A 619 26.42 19.78 -43.60
N SER A 620 25.36 20.56 -43.41
CA SER A 620 25.57 21.92 -43.05
C SER A 620 26.40 21.76 -41.80
N LYS A 621 27.61 22.29 -41.82
CA LYS A 621 28.53 22.26 -40.68
C LYS A 621 27.85 22.74 -39.39
N GLU A 622 26.62 23.24 -39.45
CA GLU A 622 25.75 23.56 -38.33
C GLU A 622 24.99 22.38 -37.70
N ALA A 623 24.72 21.28 -38.43
CA ALA A 623 24.02 20.12 -37.84
C ALA A 623 24.98 19.12 -37.16
N ALA A 624 26.23 19.07 -37.59
CA ALA A 624 27.30 18.33 -36.89
C ALA A 624 27.73 19.01 -35.58
N LYS A 625 27.51 20.32 -35.46
CA LYS A 625 27.80 21.12 -34.25
C LYS A 625 26.76 20.98 -33.12
N ARG A 626 25.60 20.36 -33.38
CA ARG A 626 24.54 20.14 -32.33
C ARG A 626 24.71 18.85 -31.54
N LYS A 627 25.79 18.09 -31.72
CA LYS A 627 26.00 16.80 -31.07
C LYS A 627 26.91 16.80 -29.83
N SER A 628 27.53 17.91 -29.50
CA SER A 628 28.20 18.07 -28.22
C SER A 628 27.78 19.40 -27.61
N ASP A 629 27.05 19.37 -26.53
CA ASP A 629 26.74 20.58 -25.71
C ASP A 629 27.98 21.07 -24.97
N GLY A 630 29.16 21.07 -25.62
CA GLY A 630 30.41 21.55 -25.05
C GLY A 630 31.05 20.63 -24.03
N VAL A 631 30.63 19.37 -23.92
CA VAL A 631 31.19 18.38 -22.99
C VAL A 631 31.57 17.11 -23.77
N GLY A 632 32.78 16.58 -23.52
CA GLY A 632 33.33 15.37 -24.09
C GLY A 632 33.52 14.25 -23.08
N ILE A 633 33.47 13.00 -23.55
CA ILE A 633 33.81 11.81 -22.78
C ILE A 633 35.11 11.26 -23.37
N SER A 634 36.11 11.04 -22.54
CA SER A 634 37.38 10.46 -23.00
C SER A 634 37.17 9.08 -23.64
N GLY A 635 37.30 8.98 -24.98
CA GLY A 635 37.24 7.74 -25.73
C GLY A 635 35.89 7.34 -26.33
N CYS A 636 34.84 8.19 -26.26
CA CYS A 636 33.51 7.91 -26.84
C CYS A 636 32.90 9.13 -27.53
N ASP A 637 32.76 9.08 -28.84
CA ASP A 637 32.04 10.11 -29.61
C ASP A 637 30.56 9.71 -29.82
N GLY A 638 29.65 10.69 -29.69
CA GLY A 638 28.24 10.53 -30.07
C GLY A 638 27.27 10.08 -28.98
N VAL A 639 27.65 10.18 -27.70
CA VAL A 639 26.76 9.91 -26.56
C VAL A 639 25.83 11.11 -26.33
N LEU A 640 24.53 10.86 -26.15
CA LEU A 640 23.56 11.89 -25.73
C LEU A 640 23.91 12.37 -24.32
N MET A 641 24.27 13.64 -24.19
CA MET A 641 24.56 14.29 -22.92
C MET A 641 23.52 15.36 -22.59
N ARG A 642 23.24 15.53 -21.31
CA ARG A 642 22.35 16.59 -20.79
C ARG A 642 22.87 17.08 -19.47
N PHE A 643 22.67 18.38 -19.19
CA PHE A 643 23.04 18.98 -17.91
C PHE A 643 21.98 18.68 -16.85
N ALA A 644 22.46 18.45 -15.64
CA ALA A 644 21.60 18.19 -14.47
C ALA A 644 20.96 19.49 -13.98
N LYS A 645 19.64 19.52 -13.83
CA LYS A 645 18.89 20.69 -13.34
C LYS A 645 19.18 21.01 -11.86
N CYS A 646 19.58 20.03 -11.06
CA CYS A 646 19.84 20.21 -9.62
C CYS A 646 21.09 21.03 -9.32
N CYS A 647 22.03 21.20 -10.27
CA CYS A 647 23.28 21.93 -10.04
C CYS A 647 23.68 22.83 -11.20
N ASN A 648 22.98 22.79 -12.33
CA ASN A 648 23.19 23.61 -13.53
C ASN A 648 24.66 23.91 -13.79
N PRO A 649 25.47 22.90 -14.23
CA PRO A 649 26.89 23.10 -14.46
C PRO A 649 27.13 24.08 -15.61
N VAL A 650 28.11 24.97 -15.44
CA VAL A 650 28.55 25.94 -16.45
C VAL A 650 30.02 25.70 -16.82
N PRO A 651 30.48 26.09 -18.01
CA PRO A 651 31.88 25.93 -18.43
C PRO A 651 32.86 26.49 -17.38
N GLY A 652 33.85 25.66 -17.01
CA GLY A 652 34.78 25.96 -15.95
C GLY A 652 34.46 25.33 -14.58
N ASP A 653 33.26 24.80 -14.39
CA ASP A 653 32.96 23.96 -13.24
C ASP A 653 33.67 22.60 -13.34
N PRO A 654 34.13 22.00 -12.22
CA PRO A 654 34.51 20.59 -12.19
C PRO A 654 33.25 19.74 -12.38
N ILE A 655 33.24 18.85 -13.42
CA ILE A 655 32.05 18.09 -13.80
C ILE A 655 32.29 16.58 -13.74
N ILE A 656 31.20 15.84 -13.51
CA ILE A 656 31.13 14.38 -13.52
C ILE A 656 29.87 13.92 -14.26
N GLY A 657 30.02 12.87 -15.09
CA GLY A 657 28.90 12.28 -15.81
C GLY A 657 28.29 11.12 -15.04
N TYR A 658 26.97 10.99 -15.08
CA TYR A 658 26.23 9.85 -14.56
C TYR A 658 25.46 9.18 -15.67
N ILE A 659 25.68 7.87 -15.89
CA ILE A 659 25.01 7.07 -16.91
C ILE A 659 23.58 6.78 -16.47
N SER A 660 22.60 7.44 -17.10
CA SER A 660 21.18 7.24 -16.87
C SER A 660 20.62 6.16 -17.79
N ARG A 661 19.85 5.20 -17.25
CA ARG A 661 19.25 4.11 -18.04
C ARG A 661 18.30 4.67 -19.10
N GLY A 662 18.62 4.44 -20.38
CA GLY A 662 17.78 4.86 -21.51
C GLY A 662 17.79 6.37 -21.85
N MET A 663 18.53 7.23 -21.15
CA MET A 663 18.52 8.66 -21.35
C MET A 663 19.91 9.29 -21.58
N GLY A 664 20.95 8.50 -21.78
CA GLY A 664 22.32 8.97 -22.00
C GLY A 664 23.03 9.37 -20.70
N VAL A 665 23.99 10.29 -20.80
CA VAL A 665 24.79 10.76 -19.68
C VAL A 665 24.26 12.09 -19.17
N THR A 666 23.98 12.14 -17.85
CA THR A 666 23.62 13.37 -17.16
C THR A 666 24.87 13.96 -16.50
N VAL A 667 25.22 15.19 -16.87
CA VAL A 667 26.41 15.88 -16.39
C VAL A 667 26.05 16.70 -15.17
N HIS A 668 26.73 16.41 -14.05
CA HIS A 668 26.61 17.12 -12.78
C HIS A 668 27.89 17.88 -12.46
N ARG A 669 27.84 18.87 -11.58
CA ARG A 669 29.03 19.39 -10.92
C ARG A 669 29.57 18.31 -9.96
N ALA A 670 30.88 18.23 -9.85
CA ALA A 670 31.54 17.23 -8.99
C ALA A 670 31.23 17.42 -7.50
N ASP A 671 30.89 18.64 -7.07
CA ASP A 671 30.50 19.01 -5.70
C ASP A 671 28.97 18.98 -5.45
N CYS A 672 28.18 18.48 -6.40
CA CYS A 672 26.73 18.40 -6.25
C CYS A 672 26.33 17.38 -5.16
N PRO A 673 25.50 17.75 -4.16
CA PRO A 673 25.07 16.84 -3.10
C PRO A 673 24.45 15.54 -3.60
N ASN A 674 23.75 15.60 -4.74
CA ASN A 674 23.12 14.43 -5.33
C ASN A 674 24.12 13.39 -5.86
N VAL A 675 25.34 13.81 -6.24
CA VAL A 675 26.39 12.89 -6.72
C VAL A 675 26.85 11.95 -5.60
N ALA A 676 26.87 12.41 -4.35
CA ALA A 676 27.23 11.58 -3.20
C ALA A 676 26.30 10.37 -2.97
N ASN A 677 25.05 10.45 -3.46
CA ASN A 677 24.04 9.41 -3.33
C ASN A 677 23.92 8.51 -4.58
N MET A 678 24.72 8.75 -5.62
CA MET A 678 24.68 8.00 -6.88
C MET A 678 25.54 6.73 -6.81
N GLU A 679 25.19 5.74 -7.65
CA GLU A 679 25.96 4.48 -7.77
C GLU A 679 27.35 4.76 -8.36
N PRO A 680 28.46 4.48 -7.63
CA PRO A 680 29.82 4.81 -8.10
C PRO A 680 30.20 4.15 -9.45
N GLU A 681 29.66 2.97 -9.72
CA GLU A 681 29.90 2.20 -10.94
C GLU A 681 29.34 2.85 -12.22
N ARG A 682 28.46 3.85 -12.07
CA ARG A 682 27.79 4.57 -13.16
C ARG A 682 28.30 6.00 -13.33
N LEU A 683 29.25 6.41 -12.50
CA LEU A 683 29.94 7.68 -12.62
C LEU A 683 31.08 7.58 -13.63
N ILE A 684 31.15 8.52 -14.56
CA ILE A 684 32.17 8.60 -15.60
C ILE A 684 32.85 9.98 -15.59
N SER A 685 34.11 10.01 -15.94
CA SER A 685 34.83 11.26 -16.12
C SER A 685 34.41 11.95 -17.41
N VAL A 686 34.01 13.19 -17.32
CA VAL A 686 33.64 14.06 -18.43
C VAL A 686 34.45 15.35 -18.36
N HIS A 687 34.66 16.02 -19.48
CA HIS A 687 35.40 17.27 -19.55
C HIS A 687 34.72 18.25 -20.50
N TRP A 688 34.95 19.54 -20.31
CA TRP A 688 34.44 20.56 -21.20
C TRP A 688 35.25 20.55 -22.51
N ASP A 689 34.56 20.47 -23.66
CA ASP A 689 35.14 20.51 -25.00
C ASP A 689 34.95 21.90 -25.59
N GLY A 690 36.01 22.71 -25.54
CA GLY A 690 36.14 23.97 -26.27
C GLY A 690 35.58 25.22 -25.59
N GLU A 691 36.15 26.38 -25.98
CA GLU A 691 35.67 27.71 -25.61
C GLU A 691 34.55 28.15 -26.58
N GLU A 692 33.32 27.69 -26.36
CA GLU A 692 32.17 28.30 -27.05
C GLU A 692 31.50 29.29 -26.08
N GLU A 693 31.44 30.57 -26.47
CA GLU A 693 30.68 31.65 -25.78
C GLU A 693 29.18 31.46 -25.97
N LYS A 694 28.61 30.37 -25.42
CA LYS A 694 27.17 30.20 -25.33
C LYS A 694 26.71 30.57 -23.94
N PRO A 695 25.56 31.23 -23.81
CA PRO A 695 24.99 31.51 -22.49
C PRO A 695 24.44 30.20 -21.85
N TYR A 696 24.77 30.00 -20.60
CA TYR A 696 24.30 28.90 -19.74
C TYR A 696 23.49 29.46 -18.58
N GLU A 697 22.41 28.80 -18.22
CA GLU A 697 21.58 29.21 -17.08
C GLU A 697 22.22 28.77 -15.74
N ALA A 698 22.37 29.71 -14.81
CA ALA A 698 22.85 29.47 -13.47
C ALA A 698 21.93 30.09 -12.40
N GLY A 699 21.63 29.35 -11.34
CA GLY A 699 20.83 29.82 -10.22
C GLY A 699 21.68 30.56 -9.18
N ILE A 700 21.15 31.67 -8.64
CA ILE A 700 21.73 32.43 -7.53
C ILE A 700 20.66 32.60 -6.45
N PHE A 701 20.97 32.16 -5.25
CA PHE A 701 20.16 32.41 -4.05
C PHE A 701 20.72 33.59 -3.27
N ILE A 702 19.84 34.54 -2.92
CA ILE A 702 20.20 35.75 -2.21
C ILE A 702 19.29 35.91 -0.98
N LEU A 703 19.89 36.05 0.17
CA LEU A 703 19.21 36.49 1.39
C LEU A 703 19.47 37.99 1.57
N ALA A 704 18.42 38.79 1.60
CA ALA A 704 18.53 40.25 1.69
C ALA A 704 17.59 40.82 2.76
N GLN A 705 17.83 42.06 3.14
CA GLN A 705 16.89 42.83 3.95
C GLN A 705 15.67 43.21 3.09
N ASN A 706 14.47 42.99 3.60
CA ASN A 706 13.22 43.34 2.89
C ASN A 706 13.02 44.88 2.93
N ARG A 707 13.75 45.59 2.04
CA ARG A 707 13.69 47.06 1.89
C ARG A 707 13.44 47.42 0.46
N SER A 708 12.71 48.54 0.27
CA SER A 708 12.52 49.13 -1.04
C SER A 708 13.87 49.46 -1.70
N GLY A 709 14.04 49.08 -2.97
CA GLY A 709 15.23 49.38 -3.77
C GLY A 709 16.27 48.26 -3.84
N VAL A 710 16.28 47.27 -2.96
CA VAL A 710 17.29 46.18 -2.98
C VAL A 710 17.23 45.39 -4.30
N LEU A 711 16.04 44.94 -4.69
CA LEU A 711 15.85 44.23 -5.96
C LEU A 711 16.21 45.09 -7.18
N ALA A 712 15.83 46.37 -7.17
CA ALA A 712 16.17 47.29 -8.24
C ALA A 712 17.70 47.48 -8.37
N GLY A 713 18.43 47.55 -7.25
CA GLY A 713 19.88 47.63 -7.24
C GLY A 713 20.56 46.39 -7.82
N ILE A 714 20.05 45.20 -7.49
CA ILE A 714 20.53 43.92 -8.06
C ILE A 714 20.30 43.89 -9.57
N ALA A 715 19.08 44.22 -10.03
CA ALA A 715 18.73 44.20 -11.44
C ALA A 715 19.57 45.22 -12.24
N GLN A 716 19.82 46.42 -11.70
CA GLN A 716 20.67 47.43 -12.31
C GLN A 716 22.13 46.99 -12.43
N LEU A 717 22.64 46.32 -11.39
CA LEU A 717 24.02 45.79 -11.36
C LEU A 717 24.20 44.72 -12.46
N LEU A 718 23.24 43.77 -12.59
CA LEU A 718 23.28 42.74 -13.61
C LEU A 718 23.16 43.31 -15.02
N ALA A 719 22.31 44.28 -15.20
CA ALA A 719 22.17 45.00 -16.47
C ALA A 719 23.45 45.76 -16.89
N LEU A 720 24.16 46.36 -15.95
CA LEU A 720 25.46 46.99 -16.18
C LEU A 720 26.55 46.02 -16.60
N GLN A 721 26.48 44.78 -16.13
CA GLN A 721 27.41 43.72 -16.51
C GLN A 721 26.97 42.94 -17.76
N GLY A 722 25.86 43.35 -18.40
CA GLY A 722 25.33 42.70 -19.61
C GLY A 722 24.73 41.31 -19.37
N ILE A 723 24.34 41.01 -18.13
CA ILE A 723 23.81 39.70 -17.75
C ILE A 723 22.29 39.70 -17.78
N ASN A 724 21.72 38.74 -18.51
CA ASN A 724 20.29 38.56 -18.63
C ASN A 724 19.73 37.73 -17.43
N ILE A 725 18.55 38.13 -16.92
CA ILE A 725 17.80 37.44 -15.92
C ILE A 725 16.68 36.66 -16.61
N THR A 726 16.70 35.30 -16.58
CA THR A 726 15.68 34.48 -17.22
C THR A 726 14.53 34.14 -16.26
N ALA A 727 14.79 34.08 -14.94
CA ALA A 727 13.75 33.88 -13.93
C ALA A 727 14.09 34.60 -12.62
N LEU A 728 13.04 35.05 -11.93
CA LEU A 728 13.14 35.69 -10.63
C LEU A 728 11.97 35.21 -9.75
N SER A 729 12.27 34.74 -8.54
CA SER A 729 11.29 34.56 -7.49
C SER A 729 11.71 35.29 -6.22
N SER A 730 10.75 35.85 -5.50
CA SER A 730 11.01 36.54 -4.23
C SER A 730 10.02 36.13 -3.16
N ARG A 731 10.50 35.94 -1.93
CA ARG A 731 9.69 35.58 -0.77
C ARG A 731 10.08 36.44 0.43
N ALA A 732 9.15 37.21 0.96
CA ALA A 732 9.35 37.94 2.19
C ALA A 732 9.24 36.99 3.40
N LEU A 733 10.18 37.08 4.35
CA LEU A 733 10.18 36.33 5.60
C LEU A 733 9.58 37.20 6.73
N VAL A 734 9.08 36.53 7.76
CA VAL A 734 8.40 37.19 8.90
C VAL A 734 9.35 38.06 9.72
N ASP A 735 10.66 37.81 9.66
CA ASP A 735 11.71 38.49 10.40
C ASP A 735 12.28 39.75 9.70
N GLY A 736 11.61 40.23 8.66
CA GLY A 736 12.03 41.42 7.94
C GLY A 736 13.14 41.17 6.90
N ARG A 737 13.46 39.91 6.60
CA ARG A 737 14.34 39.48 5.51
C ARG A 737 13.54 39.09 4.27
N ALA A 738 14.22 38.97 3.14
CA ALA A 738 13.65 38.45 1.89
C ALA A 738 14.60 37.45 1.25
N GLU A 739 14.04 36.34 0.78
CA GLU A 739 14.72 35.36 -0.06
C GLU A 739 14.46 35.72 -1.52
N LEU A 740 15.50 35.80 -2.32
CA LEU A 740 15.46 36.04 -3.75
C LEU A 740 16.19 34.88 -4.44
N ARG A 741 15.52 34.28 -5.44
CA ARG A 741 16.15 33.30 -6.32
C ARG A 741 16.14 33.87 -7.73
N LEU A 742 17.32 34.00 -8.33
CA LEU A 742 17.52 34.48 -9.68
C LEU A 742 18.10 33.36 -10.53
N THR A 743 17.61 33.24 -11.77
CA THR A 743 18.30 32.47 -12.80
C THR A 743 18.87 33.46 -13.79
N VAL A 744 20.18 33.39 -14.02
CA VAL A 744 20.94 34.30 -14.88
C VAL A 744 21.65 33.56 -16.00
N GLU A 745 21.84 34.21 -17.14
CA GLU A 745 22.61 33.67 -18.27
C GLU A 745 24.08 34.12 -18.15
N VAL A 746 25.00 33.15 -18.05
CA VAL A 746 26.45 33.38 -17.95
C VAL A 746 27.21 32.48 -18.92
N CYS A 747 28.38 32.91 -19.38
CA CYS A 747 29.20 32.16 -20.34
C CYS A 747 30.11 31.14 -19.63
N ASN A 748 30.52 31.39 -18.39
CA ASN A 748 31.42 30.51 -17.64
C ASN A 748 31.32 30.72 -16.12
N ALA A 749 31.97 29.85 -15.37
CA ALA A 749 31.99 29.90 -13.91
C ALA A 749 32.64 31.16 -13.37
N THR A 750 33.69 31.72 -14.02
CA THR A 750 34.36 32.96 -13.60
C THR A 750 33.37 34.12 -13.61
N GLN A 751 32.66 34.31 -14.70
CA GLN A 751 31.59 35.34 -14.83
C GLN A 751 30.51 35.17 -13.76
N LEU A 752 30.10 33.96 -13.46
CA LEU A 752 29.12 33.71 -12.40
C LEU A 752 29.63 34.09 -11.03
N TYR A 753 30.87 33.79 -10.72
CA TYR A 753 31.52 34.18 -9.43
C TYR A 753 31.67 35.69 -9.32
N ASP A 754 32.08 36.39 -10.40
CA ASP A 754 32.18 37.85 -10.43
C ASP A 754 30.81 38.52 -10.14
N VAL A 755 29.75 37.95 -10.69
CA VAL A 755 28.36 38.38 -10.44
C VAL A 755 27.98 38.18 -8.97
N ILE A 756 28.24 37.00 -8.40
CA ILE A 756 27.94 36.68 -7.00
C ILE A 756 28.68 37.66 -6.07
N GLU A 757 29.95 37.93 -6.32
CA GLU A 757 30.75 38.90 -5.52
C GLU A 757 30.23 40.32 -5.68
N ALA A 758 29.85 40.73 -6.89
CA ALA A 758 29.31 42.06 -7.14
C ALA A 758 27.93 42.28 -6.45
N ILE A 759 27.07 41.23 -6.42
CA ILE A 759 25.81 41.28 -5.67
C ILE A 759 26.08 41.30 -4.16
N ARG A 760 27.07 40.54 -3.66
CA ARG A 760 27.45 40.53 -2.25
C ARG A 760 27.89 41.88 -1.74
N GLY A 761 28.53 42.71 -2.58
CA GLY A 761 28.93 44.07 -2.27
C GLY A 761 27.78 45.08 -2.17
N GLN A 762 26.56 44.74 -2.53
CA GLN A 762 25.43 45.65 -2.50
C GLN A 762 24.88 45.86 -1.08
N SER A 763 24.45 47.10 -0.80
CA SER A 763 23.86 47.48 0.50
C SER A 763 22.51 46.77 0.74
N GLY A 764 22.42 46.04 1.85
CA GLY A 764 21.18 45.32 2.23
C GLY A 764 21.18 43.85 1.85
N ILE A 765 22.22 43.33 1.25
CA ILE A 765 22.45 41.91 1.02
C ILE A 765 23.08 41.29 2.27
N LEU A 766 22.57 40.16 2.71
CA LEU A 766 23.02 39.40 3.88
C LEU A 766 23.87 38.22 3.47
N GLU A 767 23.40 37.49 2.43
CA GLU A 767 24.10 36.31 1.94
C GLU A 767 23.80 36.13 0.45
N VAL A 768 24.80 35.69 -0.31
CA VAL A 768 24.66 35.31 -1.72
C VAL A 768 25.39 34.01 -1.94
N VAL A 769 24.68 33.01 -2.44
CA VAL A 769 25.24 31.71 -2.78
C VAL A 769 24.71 31.24 -4.12
N ARG A 770 25.44 30.36 -4.77
CA ARG A 770 24.92 29.68 -5.96
C ARG A 770 23.76 28.78 -5.56
N ASP A 771 22.61 28.91 -6.22
CA ASP A 771 21.43 28.11 -5.91
C ASP A 771 21.66 26.67 -6.39
N THR A 772 21.56 25.71 -5.45
CA THR A 772 21.54 24.28 -5.71
C THR A 772 20.17 23.81 -5.25
N GLU A 773 19.25 23.56 -6.18
CA GLU A 773 17.95 22.96 -5.81
C GLU A 773 18.19 21.62 -5.08
N GLU A 774 17.82 21.56 -3.83
CA GLU A 774 17.63 20.29 -3.14
C GLU A 774 16.43 19.60 -3.79
N ALA A 775 16.68 18.45 -4.43
CA ALA A 775 15.67 17.64 -5.10
C ALA A 775 14.77 16.90 -4.10
#